data_a62752e05e2a9ea775909acc876367e0
#
_entry.id   a62752e05e2a9ea775909acc876367e0
#
_cell.length_a   1.000
_cell.length_b   1.000
_cell.length_c   1.000
_cell.angle_alpha   90.00
_cell.angle_beta   90.00
_cell.angle_gamma   90.00
#
_symmetry.space_group_name_H-M   'P 1'
#
loop_
_entity.id
_entity.type
_entity.pdbx_description
1 polymer ?
#
loop_
_entity_poly.entity_id
_entity_poly.type
_entity_poly.pdbx_seq_one_letter_code
_entity_poly.pdbx_strand_id
1 'polypeptide(L)'
;MTETVTRDPSEDAQRSETPLGTGVPTRRRQILRLATAGSVDDGKSTLIGRILHDTGSLPTDHLEGVTSDDGDVDLAALSDGLRAEREQGITIDVAYRFFSSPTRSYVLADTPGHERYTRNTFTGASNAHVAVLLVDARKGLLRQTRRHARIATLVGVPHIVAAVNKIDLVDFSAERFAELVADLNELATNVGAAEITAIPVAAKLGDNVVNKSENTPWYTGPTLLEYLEGIELHAPNPVARELRLPIQWVSRPGADGKRSYTGRVAAGTLDVGDPVLVLPSGSRTTVTALDTLDPARPTAVAPLSVSVQLADDIDVGRGDVIVSGAEDAHLPVAARELSATVCWLSETPLHAGDRVALKQGASTVRATVQALERKLDPETLLEQVGPSELALNDIGTLTLRTSSVVVADPYASNRDTGAFILIDEASNDTVGAGTILEPREVIPGKATRNDIKWHPSALSRNERWTKTGQRGATVWLTGLPASGKSTVAVALERELVNRARVAYLVDGDNIRHGISDDLGFSPGDRAENIRRVGHLARLFADAGVIAIASMVSPLRSDREIARELHDAADLDFIEVHVSTPVGECERRDPKGLYERARRGELKGLTGVDAPYEKPENPDLRFDTTGADIAELAGRVVDELVRRGVLAE
;
A
#
# COMPACT_ATOMS: atom_id res chain seq x y z
N MET A 1 5.21 -61.32 -32.63
CA MET A 1 3.79 -61.35 -33.00
C MET A 1 3.05 -60.71 -31.84
N THR A 2 2.77 -59.44 -31.96
CA THR A 2 2.05 -58.62 -30.94
C THR A 2 0.83 -58.06 -31.66
N GLU A 3 -0.32 -58.61 -31.36
CA GLU A 3 -1.60 -58.12 -31.91
C GLU A 3 -1.99 -56.81 -31.25
N THR A 4 -2.16 -55.80 -32.08
CA THR A 4 -2.67 -54.47 -31.71
C THR A 4 -4.20 -54.52 -31.85
N VAL A 5 -4.93 -54.48 -30.74
CA VAL A 5 -6.39 -54.35 -30.73
C VAL A 5 -6.75 -52.88 -30.87
N THR A 6 -7.24 -52.51 -32.03
CA THR A 6 -7.87 -51.20 -32.30
C THR A 6 -9.31 -51.21 -31.72
N ARG A 7 -9.58 -50.34 -30.74
CA ARG A 7 -10.95 -50.07 -30.25
C ARG A 7 -11.59 -48.95 -31.13
N ASP A 8 -12.81 -49.24 -31.53
CA ASP A 8 -13.66 -48.34 -32.31
C ASP A 8 -14.25 -47.22 -31.39
N PRO A 9 -14.19 -45.94 -31.80
CA PRO A 9 -14.65 -44.80 -30.98
C PRO A 9 -16.18 -44.58 -30.95
N SER A 10 -16.98 -45.47 -31.51
CA SER A 10 -18.41 -45.24 -31.67
C SER A 10 -19.34 -45.85 -30.60
N GLU A 11 -18.83 -46.52 -29.57
CA GLU A 11 -19.67 -47.20 -28.55
C GLU A 11 -19.83 -46.46 -27.20
N ASP A 12 -19.26 -45.28 -26.98
CA ASP A 12 -19.39 -44.55 -25.70
C ASP A 12 -20.42 -43.39 -25.70
N ALA A 13 -21.34 -43.36 -26.68
CA ALA A 13 -22.33 -42.27 -26.81
C ALA A 13 -23.76 -42.65 -26.33
N GLN A 14 -23.90 -43.57 -25.36
CA GLN A 14 -25.21 -43.83 -24.71
C GLN A 14 -25.07 -44.03 -23.21
N ARG A 15 -24.65 -42.96 -22.49
CA ARG A 15 -24.95 -42.84 -21.06
C ARG A 15 -26.03 -41.78 -20.88
N SER A 16 -27.17 -42.24 -20.45
CA SER A 16 -28.41 -41.53 -20.17
C SER A 16 -28.19 -40.19 -19.46
N GLU A 17 -28.59 -39.13 -20.10
CA GLU A 17 -28.92 -37.85 -19.46
C GLU A 17 -30.14 -38.06 -18.56
N THR A 18 -29.93 -38.22 -17.26
CA THR A 18 -30.98 -38.02 -16.27
C THR A 18 -31.21 -36.50 -16.18
N PRO A 19 -32.41 -35.95 -16.41
CA PRO A 19 -32.67 -34.54 -16.26
C PRO A 19 -32.44 -34.16 -14.81
N LEU A 20 -31.46 -33.32 -14.54
CA LEU A 20 -31.31 -32.62 -13.26
C LEU A 20 -32.62 -31.86 -12.99
N GLY A 21 -33.36 -32.34 -11.99
CA GLY A 21 -34.62 -31.78 -11.57
C GLY A 21 -34.53 -30.26 -11.42
N THR A 22 -35.61 -29.59 -11.78
CA THR A 22 -35.92 -28.21 -11.51
C THR A 22 -35.89 -27.94 -10.01
N GLY A 23 -34.66 -27.85 -9.47
CA GLY A 23 -34.39 -27.47 -8.08
C GLY A 23 -34.60 -25.98 -7.94
N VAL A 24 -35.45 -25.62 -6.99
CA VAL A 24 -35.57 -24.33 -6.31
C VAL A 24 -34.20 -23.62 -6.28
N PRO A 25 -34.08 -22.33 -6.60
CA PRO A 25 -32.80 -21.61 -6.51
C PRO A 25 -32.27 -21.70 -5.09
N THR A 26 -31.27 -22.54 -4.87
CA THR A 26 -30.56 -22.65 -3.61
C THR A 26 -29.96 -21.24 -3.35
N ARG A 27 -30.58 -20.51 -2.42
CA ARG A 27 -29.95 -19.31 -1.83
C ARG A 27 -28.51 -19.69 -1.56
N ARG A 28 -27.54 -19.04 -2.23
CA ARG A 28 -26.12 -19.25 -1.94
C ARG A 28 -25.94 -18.98 -0.45
N ARG A 29 -25.64 -20.03 0.33
CA ARG A 29 -25.38 -19.90 1.76
C ARG A 29 -24.23 -18.91 1.92
N GLN A 30 -24.45 -17.87 2.70
CA GLN A 30 -23.39 -16.91 3.01
C GLN A 30 -22.31 -17.60 3.83
N ILE A 31 -21.05 -17.31 3.55
CA ILE A 31 -19.91 -17.86 4.29
C ILE A 31 -19.50 -16.86 5.36
N LEU A 32 -19.62 -17.25 6.64
CA LEU A 32 -19.07 -16.50 7.76
C LEU A 32 -17.66 -17.01 8.07
N ARG A 33 -16.70 -16.10 8.14
CA ARG A 33 -15.34 -16.40 8.60
C ARG A 33 -15.19 -15.96 10.04
N LEU A 34 -14.72 -16.86 10.89
CA LEU A 34 -14.48 -16.57 12.30
C LEU A 34 -13.08 -17.03 12.70
N ALA A 35 -12.46 -16.31 13.63
CA ALA A 35 -11.17 -16.68 14.24
C ALA A 35 -11.39 -16.89 15.73
N THR A 36 -10.87 -18.00 16.29
CA THR A 36 -10.82 -18.19 17.73
C THR A 36 -9.57 -17.52 18.30
N ALA A 37 -9.70 -16.91 19.47
CA ALA A 37 -8.61 -16.27 20.16
C ALA A 37 -8.79 -16.46 21.68
N GLY A 38 -7.73 -16.38 22.46
CA GLY A 38 -7.76 -16.59 23.91
C GLY A 38 -6.44 -17.17 24.39
N SER A 39 -6.28 -17.28 25.69
CA SER A 39 -5.06 -17.80 26.29
C SER A 39 -4.94 -19.32 26.12
N VAL A 40 -3.76 -19.86 26.45
CA VAL A 40 -3.57 -21.31 26.56
C VAL A 40 -4.48 -21.82 27.68
N ASP A 41 -5.09 -22.99 27.50
CA ASP A 41 -6.00 -23.65 28.43
C ASP A 41 -7.38 -22.98 28.62
N ASP A 42 -7.73 -21.92 27.88
CA ASP A 42 -9.09 -21.35 27.93
C ASP A 42 -10.15 -22.27 27.28
N GLY A 43 -9.70 -23.32 26.56
CA GLY A 43 -10.57 -24.35 25.97
C GLY A 43 -10.94 -24.10 24.51
N LYS A 44 -10.04 -23.46 23.73
CA LYS A 44 -10.26 -23.24 22.29
C LYS A 44 -10.52 -24.54 21.53
N SER A 45 -9.59 -25.50 21.61
CA SER A 45 -9.70 -26.79 20.93
C SER A 45 -10.97 -27.53 21.36
N THR A 46 -11.33 -27.49 22.64
CA THR A 46 -12.58 -28.10 23.16
C THR A 46 -13.84 -27.45 22.58
N LEU A 47 -13.85 -26.08 22.48
CA LEU A 47 -14.99 -25.36 21.90
C LEU A 47 -15.14 -25.69 20.41
N ILE A 48 -14.05 -25.72 19.68
CA ILE A 48 -14.02 -26.05 18.25
C ILE A 48 -14.54 -27.49 18.04
N GLY A 49 -13.97 -28.43 18.80
CA GLY A 49 -14.44 -29.83 18.75
C GLY A 49 -15.93 -29.98 19.07
N ARG A 50 -16.43 -29.23 20.06
CA ARG A 50 -17.84 -29.19 20.42
C ARG A 50 -18.73 -28.68 19.28
N ILE A 51 -18.35 -27.56 18.66
CA ILE A 51 -19.09 -27.02 17.51
C ILE A 51 -19.12 -28.04 16.36
N LEU A 52 -17.97 -28.62 16.01
CA LEU A 52 -17.88 -29.59 14.92
C LEU A 52 -18.70 -30.85 15.19
N HIS A 53 -18.68 -31.34 16.46
CA HIS A 53 -19.45 -32.48 16.90
C HIS A 53 -20.97 -32.21 16.83
N ASP A 54 -21.43 -31.12 17.48
CA ASP A 54 -22.87 -30.85 17.64
C ASP A 54 -23.53 -30.37 16.32
N THR A 55 -22.75 -29.84 15.37
CA THR A 55 -23.22 -29.50 14.01
C THR A 55 -23.18 -30.70 13.05
N GLY A 56 -22.69 -31.88 13.49
CA GLY A 56 -22.54 -33.04 12.63
C GLY A 56 -21.58 -32.85 11.46
N SER A 57 -20.60 -31.96 11.60
CA SER A 57 -19.68 -31.59 10.51
C SER A 57 -18.41 -32.45 10.46
N LEU A 58 -18.33 -33.48 11.30
CA LEU A 58 -17.20 -34.41 11.34
C LEU A 58 -17.50 -35.69 10.53
N PRO A 59 -16.52 -36.20 9.76
CA PRO A 59 -16.59 -37.54 9.17
C PRO A 59 -16.69 -38.62 10.26
N THR A 60 -17.47 -39.66 10.02
CA THR A 60 -17.71 -40.78 10.99
C THR A 60 -16.41 -41.45 11.41
N ASP A 61 -15.45 -41.61 10.48
CA ASP A 61 -14.16 -42.25 10.73
C ASP A 61 -13.30 -41.48 11.74
N HIS A 62 -13.44 -40.14 11.79
CA HIS A 62 -12.74 -39.28 12.74
C HIS A 62 -13.34 -39.35 14.15
N LEU A 63 -14.66 -39.53 14.25
CA LEU A 63 -15.35 -39.69 15.54
C LEU A 63 -14.99 -41.01 16.23
N GLU A 64 -14.91 -42.11 15.47
CA GLU A 64 -14.53 -43.42 16.00
C GLU A 64 -13.11 -43.44 16.58
N GLY A 65 -12.18 -42.63 16.02
CA GLY A 65 -10.78 -42.56 16.45
C GLY A 65 -10.52 -41.78 17.75
N VAL A 66 -11.51 -41.00 18.22
CA VAL A 66 -11.39 -40.11 19.40
C VAL A 66 -12.45 -40.35 20.46
N THR A 67 -13.32 -41.37 20.24
CA THR A 67 -14.31 -41.83 21.22
C THR A 67 -13.68 -42.91 22.08
N SER A 68 -13.69 -42.72 23.39
CA SER A 68 -13.23 -43.73 24.36
C SER A 68 -14.21 -44.89 24.45
N ASP A 69 -13.74 -46.02 25.01
CA ASP A 69 -14.58 -47.21 25.22
C ASP A 69 -15.82 -46.92 26.11
N ASP A 70 -15.77 -45.89 26.94
CA ASP A 70 -16.85 -45.40 27.79
C ASP A 70 -17.83 -44.45 27.07
N GLY A 71 -17.60 -44.17 25.78
CA GLY A 71 -18.43 -43.29 24.96
C GLY A 71 -18.14 -41.79 25.15
N ASP A 72 -17.13 -41.41 25.90
CA ASP A 72 -16.71 -40.00 26.04
C ASP A 72 -15.83 -39.60 24.84
N VAL A 73 -16.13 -38.44 24.24
CA VAL A 73 -15.41 -37.93 23.05
C VAL A 73 -14.36 -36.94 23.47
N ASP A 74 -13.09 -37.19 23.10
CA ASP A 74 -12.02 -36.20 23.27
C ASP A 74 -12.17 -35.07 22.24
N LEU A 75 -12.92 -34.04 22.64
CA LEU A 75 -13.22 -32.88 21.80
C LEU A 75 -11.96 -32.09 21.42
N ALA A 76 -10.92 -32.09 22.24
CA ALA A 76 -9.69 -31.37 21.95
C ALA A 76 -8.90 -32.09 20.85
N ALA A 77 -8.84 -33.42 20.88
CA ALA A 77 -8.18 -34.21 19.85
C ALA A 77 -8.79 -34.06 18.44
N LEU A 78 -10.08 -33.64 18.36
CA LEU A 78 -10.76 -33.38 17.08
C LEU A 78 -10.18 -32.15 16.34
N SER A 79 -9.59 -31.20 17.06
CA SER A 79 -9.02 -29.96 16.47
C SER A 79 -7.53 -30.07 16.20
N ASP A 80 -6.77 -30.92 16.93
CA ASP A 80 -5.31 -30.95 16.86
C ASP A 80 -4.83 -31.78 15.65
N GLY A 81 -4.51 -31.08 14.56
CA GLY A 81 -4.14 -31.69 13.27
C GLY A 81 -2.67 -32.11 13.16
N LEU A 82 -1.76 -31.38 13.78
CA LEU A 82 -0.32 -31.64 13.70
C LEU A 82 0.16 -32.57 14.81
N ARG A 83 1.11 -33.45 14.50
CA ARG A 83 1.73 -34.31 15.50
C ARG A 83 2.40 -33.52 16.63
N ALA A 84 3.04 -32.38 16.28
CA ALA A 84 3.68 -31.48 17.24
C ALA A 84 2.66 -30.80 18.17
N GLU A 85 1.48 -30.45 17.68
CA GLU A 85 0.39 -29.90 18.49
C GLU A 85 -0.12 -30.91 19.51
N ARG A 86 -0.31 -32.16 19.08
CA ARG A 86 -0.72 -33.27 19.96
C ARG A 86 0.33 -33.61 21.03
N GLU A 87 1.63 -33.54 20.69
CA GLU A 87 2.73 -33.80 21.63
C GLU A 87 2.89 -32.67 22.64
N GLN A 88 2.62 -31.40 22.25
CA GLN A 88 2.79 -30.22 23.11
C GLN A 88 1.49 -29.74 23.76
N GLY A 89 0.32 -30.20 23.30
CA GLY A 89 -0.99 -29.78 23.78
C GLY A 89 -1.32 -28.30 23.50
N ILE A 90 -0.70 -27.70 22.45
CA ILE A 90 -0.91 -26.29 22.07
C ILE A 90 -1.07 -26.18 20.55
N THR A 91 -1.92 -25.28 20.11
CA THR A 91 -2.01 -24.88 18.70
C THR A 91 -0.77 -24.08 18.31
N ILE A 92 -0.10 -24.46 17.23
CA ILE A 92 1.15 -23.83 16.76
C ILE A 92 0.88 -22.95 15.54
N ASP A 93 0.11 -23.44 14.58
CA ASP A 93 -0.18 -22.75 13.33
C ASP A 93 -1.69 -22.52 13.17
N VAL A 94 -2.08 -21.69 12.18
CA VAL A 94 -3.49 -21.46 11.89
C VAL A 94 -4.07 -22.67 11.16
N ALA A 95 -5.03 -23.33 11.78
CA ALA A 95 -5.77 -24.42 11.17
C ALA A 95 -7.17 -23.95 10.75
N TYR A 96 -7.55 -24.21 9.50
CA TYR A 96 -8.89 -23.88 9.02
C TYR A 96 -9.82 -25.10 9.16
N ARG A 97 -10.97 -24.88 9.78
CA ARG A 97 -12.03 -25.85 9.94
C ARG A 97 -13.31 -25.36 9.27
N PHE A 98 -14.09 -26.28 8.76
CA PHE A 98 -15.32 -25.98 8.03
C PHE A 98 -16.48 -26.65 8.73
N PHE A 99 -17.55 -25.92 8.95
CA PHE A 99 -18.79 -26.47 9.43
C PHE A 99 -19.98 -25.72 8.82
N SER A 100 -21.17 -26.27 8.97
CA SER A 100 -22.37 -25.66 8.41
C SER A 100 -23.54 -25.81 9.38
N SER A 101 -24.37 -24.79 9.42
CA SER A 101 -25.71 -24.86 9.98
C SER A 101 -26.76 -24.93 8.85
N PRO A 102 -28.03 -25.12 9.16
CA PRO A 102 -29.07 -25.07 8.14
C PRO A 102 -29.12 -23.80 7.31
N THR A 103 -28.70 -22.66 7.90
CA THR A 103 -28.80 -21.31 7.31
C THR A 103 -27.50 -20.80 6.70
N ARG A 104 -26.34 -21.26 7.20
CA ARG A 104 -25.05 -20.67 6.88
C ARG A 104 -23.89 -21.67 6.84
N SER A 105 -22.85 -21.37 6.08
CA SER A 105 -21.58 -22.10 6.09
C SER A 105 -20.50 -21.26 6.79
N TYR A 106 -19.58 -21.91 7.49
CA TYR A 106 -18.56 -21.28 8.33
C TYR A 106 -17.16 -21.73 7.95
N VAL A 107 -16.23 -20.80 7.99
CA VAL A 107 -14.80 -21.07 7.95
C VAL A 107 -14.22 -20.56 9.27
N LEU A 108 -13.76 -21.50 10.10
CA LEU A 108 -13.18 -21.21 11.39
C LEU A 108 -11.66 -21.29 11.28
N ALA A 109 -10.98 -20.22 11.62
CA ALA A 109 -9.53 -20.16 11.79
C ALA A 109 -9.20 -20.40 13.26
N ASP A 110 -8.65 -21.58 13.56
CA ASP A 110 -8.12 -21.88 14.89
C ASP A 110 -6.76 -21.21 15.02
N THR A 111 -6.61 -20.28 15.97
CA THR A 111 -5.38 -19.52 16.16
C THR A 111 -4.69 -19.89 17.47
N PRO A 112 -3.33 -19.88 17.48
CA PRO A 112 -2.55 -20.18 18.67
C PRO A 112 -2.86 -19.23 19.83
N GLY A 113 -2.91 -19.76 21.05
CA GLY A 113 -3.08 -18.98 22.28
C GLY A 113 -1.77 -18.49 22.90
N HIS A 114 -0.63 -19.02 22.47
CA HIS A 114 0.66 -18.71 23.04
C HIS A 114 1.31 -17.47 22.41
N GLU A 115 1.90 -16.61 23.24
CA GLU A 115 2.52 -15.33 22.83
C GLU A 115 3.51 -15.47 21.67
N ARG A 116 4.27 -16.54 21.62
CA ARG A 116 5.27 -16.85 20.59
C ARG A 116 4.69 -16.89 19.17
N TYR A 117 3.39 -17.18 19.04
CA TYR A 117 2.70 -17.36 17.77
C TYR A 117 1.73 -16.22 17.45
N THR A 118 1.95 -15.03 18.00
CA THR A 118 1.11 -13.83 17.75
C THR A 118 0.92 -13.53 16.27
N ARG A 119 1.94 -13.77 15.43
CA ARG A 119 1.83 -13.60 13.97
C ARG A 119 0.73 -14.47 13.35
N ASN A 120 0.57 -15.70 13.87
CA ASN A 120 -0.45 -16.64 13.37
C ASN A 120 -1.85 -16.20 13.79
N THR A 121 -2.00 -15.62 14.99
CA THR A 121 -3.24 -14.97 15.42
C THR A 121 -3.58 -13.76 14.52
N PHE A 122 -2.59 -12.93 14.18
CA PHE A 122 -2.78 -11.81 13.26
C PHE A 122 -3.27 -12.30 11.89
N THR A 123 -2.64 -13.35 11.35
CA THR A 123 -3.02 -13.96 10.07
C THR A 123 -4.43 -14.54 10.10
N GLY A 124 -4.79 -15.29 11.14
CA GLY A 124 -6.12 -15.89 11.29
C GLY A 124 -7.23 -14.87 11.43
N ALA A 125 -6.98 -13.78 12.18
CA ALA A 125 -7.94 -12.71 12.41
C ALA A 125 -8.11 -11.78 11.19
N SER A 126 -7.09 -11.61 10.33
CA SER A 126 -7.09 -10.62 9.24
C SER A 126 -8.23 -10.79 8.23
N ASN A 127 -8.72 -12.00 8.02
CA ASN A 127 -9.83 -12.33 7.12
C ASN A 127 -11.14 -12.64 7.85
N ALA A 128 -11.17 -12.54 9.18
CA ALA A 128 -12.33 -12.90 9.97
C ALA A 128 -13.41 -11.80 9.95
N HIS A 129 -14.66 -12.21 9.94
CA HIS A 129 -15.82 -11.36 10.19
C HIS A 129 -16.14 -11.30 11.68
N VAL A 130 -15.75 -12.34 12.42
CA VAL A 130 -15.99 -12.47 13.86
C VAL A 130 -14.73 -12.98 14.55
N ALA A 131 -14.36 -12.37 15.67
CA ALA A 131 -13.39 -12.92 16.60
C ALA A 131 -14.13 -13.52 17.81
N VAL A 132 -13.92 -14.81 18.06
CA VAL A 132 -14.43 -15.52 19.24
C VAL A 132 -13.32 -15.54 20.29
N LEU A 133 -13.43 -14.64 21.28
CA LEU A 133 -12.50 -14.58 22.42
C LEU A 133 -12.92 -15.59 23.48
N LEU A 134 -12.06 -16.54 23.81
CA LEU A 134 -12.31 -17.42 24.93
C LEU A 134 -11.77 -16.80 26.22
N VAL A 135 -12.60 -16.89 27.26
CA VAL A 135 -12.30 -16.42 28.62
C VAL A 135 -12.64 -17.53 29.60
N ASP A 136 -11.65 -18.04 30.36
CA ASP A 136 -11.91 -18.98 31.44
C ASP A 136 -12.62 -18.24 32.59
N ALA A 137 -13.85 -18.65 32.93
CA ALA A 137 -14.69 -18.00 33.94
C ALA A 137 -14.01 -17.91 35.33
N ARG A 138 -13.10 -18.84 35.64
CA ARG A 138 -12.34 -18.83 36.90
C ARG A 138 -11.24 -17.77 36.92
N LYS A 139 -10.54 -17.61 35.76
CA LYS A 139 -9.32 -16.78 35.63
C LYS A 139 -9.62 -15.34 35.23
N GLY A 140 -10.72 -15.11 34.49
CA GLY A 140 -11.08 -13.81 33.93
C GLY A 140 -10.18 -13.37 32.76
N LEU A 141 -10.07 -12.05 32.56
CA LEU A 141 -9.34 -11.49 31.43
C LEU A 141 -7.83 -11.52 31.65
N LEU A 142 -7.16 -12.42 30.96
CA LEU A 142 -5.72 -12.55 30.98
C LEU A 142 -5.03 -11.58 29.97
N ARG A 143 -3.71 -11.39 30.15
CA ARG A 143 -2.88 -10.57 29.24
C ARG A 143 -3.07 -10.94 27.77
N GLN A 144 -3.07 -12.24 27.46
CA GLN A 144 -3.26 -12.72 26.09
C GLN A 144 -4.65 -12.42 25.53
N THR A 145 -5.69 -12.51 26.36
CA THR A 145 -7.06 -12.17 25.96
C THR A 145 -7.16 -10.70 25.56
N ARG A 146 -6.55 -9.79 26.36
CA ARG A 146 -6.47 -8.35 26.04
C ARG A 146 -5.70 -8.10 24.75
N ARG A 147 -4.55 -8.74 24.57
CA ARG A 147 -3.74 -8.64 23.34
C ARG A 147 -4.53 -9.12 22.11
N HIS A 148 -5.19 -10.25 22.20
CA HIS A 148 -5.98 -10.82 21.09
C HIS A 148 -7.18 -9.92 20.73
N ALA A 149 -7.87 -9.35 21.70
CA ALA A 149 -8.92 -8.37 21.47
C ALA A 149 -8.38 -7.16 20.71
N ARG A 150 -7.20 -6.64 21.10
CA ARG A 150 -6.54 -5.52 20.42
C ARG A 150 -6.11 -5.88 18.99
N ILE A 151 -5.56 -7.08 18.78
CA ILE A 151 -5.23 -7.56 17.41
C ILE A 151 -6.49 -7.63 16.56
N ALA A 152 -7.57 -8.22 17.06
CA ALA A 152 -8.83 -8.30 16.32
C ALA A 152 -9.35 -6.91 15.92
N THR A 153 -9.28 -5.93 16.82
CA THR A 153 -9.67 -4.55 16.52
C THR A 153 -8.73 -3.90 15.51
N LEU A 154 -7.42 -4.11 15.64
CA LEU A 154 -6.40 -3.55 14.76
C LEU A 154 -6.57 -4.04 13.31
N VAL A 155 -6.84 -5.34 13.13
CA VAL A 155 -7.13 -5.90 11.80
C VAL A 155 -8.57 -5.64 11.36
N GLY A 156 -9.33 -4.88 12.15
CA GLY A 156 -10.67 -4.40 11.82
C GLY A 156 -11.73 -5.50 11.82
N VAL A 157 -11.64 -6.52 12.66
CA VAL A 157 -12.71 -7.51 12.82
C VAL A 157 -13.97 -6.79 13.33
N PRO A 158 -15.10 -6.84 12.58
CA PRO A 158 -16.27 -6.02 12.93
C PRO A 158 -17.04 -6.52 14.15
N HIS A 159 -16.99 -7.81 14.44
CA HIS A 159 -17.73 -8.41 15.54
C HIS A 159 -16.78 -9.17 16.46
N ILE A 160 -16.88 -8.89 17.76
CA ILE A 160 -16.13 -9.60 18.79
C ILE A 160 -17.13 -10.22 19.75
N VAL A 161 -17.06 -11.54 19.94
CA VAL A 161 -17.87 -12.27 20.90
C VAL A 161 -16.96 -12.97 21.91
N ALA A 162 -17.24 -12.81 23.20
CA ALA A 162 -16.53 -13.48 24.28
C ALA A 162 -17.29 -14.74 24.70
N ALA A 163 -16.73 -15.90 24.42
CA ALA A 163 -17.20 -17.16 24.98
C ALA A 163 -16.60 -17.29 26.40
N VAL A 164 -17.40 -16.96 27.43
CA VAL A 164 -17.04 -17.12 28.83
C VAL A 164 -17.17 -18.60 29.18
N ASN A 165 -16.04 -19.33 28.96
CA ASN A 165 -15.99 -20.77 29.01
C ASN A 165 -15.73 -21.30 30.43
N LYS A 166 -16.02 -22.56 30.62
CA LYS A 166 -15.89 -23.27 31.91
C LYS A 166 -16.78 -22.66 32.99
N ILE A 167 -17.97 -22.20 32.59
CA ILE A 167 -18.95 -21.65 33.54
C ILE A 167 -19.44 -22.71 34.52
N ASP A 168 -19.35 -23.98 34.15
CA ASP A 168 -19.60 -25.14 34.97
C ASP A 168 -18.66 -25.22 36.19
N LEU A 169 -17.42 -24.76 36.03
CA LEU A 169 -16.39 -24.79 37.10
C LEU A 169 -16.53 -23.63 38.10
N VAL A 170 -17.48 -22.75 37.89
CA VAL A 170 -17.89 -21.69 38.82
C VAL A 170 -19.39 -21.83 39.16
N ASP A 171 -19.90 -23.06 39.16
CA ASP A 171 -21.24 -23.41 39.54
C ASP A 171 -22.34 -22.66 38.77
N PHE A 172 -22.09 -22.35 37.48
CA PHE A 172 -22.98 -21.58 36.59
C PHE A 172 -23.42 -20.23 37.20
N SER A 173 -22.53 -19.58 37.98
CA SER A 173 -22.84 -18.34 38.72
C SER A 173 -23.16 -17.17 37.81
N ALA A 174 -24.36 -16.60 37.99
CA ALA A 174 -24.79 -15.36 37.33
C ALA A 174 -23.96 -14.15 37.77
N GLU A 175 -23.60 -14.09 39.06
CA GLU A 175 -22.80 -13.00 39.63
C GLU A 175 -21.40 -12.97 38.99
N ARG A 176 -20.75 -14.14 38.91
CA ARG A 176 -19.42 -14.25 38.27
C ARG A 176 -19.46 -13.86 36.81
N PHE A 177 -20.50 -14.26 36.09
CA PHE A 177 -20.69 -13.85 34.70
C PHE A 177 -20.89 -12.33 34.57
N ALA A 178 -21.68 -11.71 35.45
CA ALA A 178 -21.89 -10.25 35.43
C ALA A 178 -20.61 -9.45 35.70
N GLU A 179 -19.72 -9.92 36.61
CA GLU A 179 -18.40 -9.32 36.83
C GLU A 179 -17.56 -9.35 35.52
N LEU A 180 -17.52 -10.50 34.85
CA LEU A 180 -16.76 -10.66 33.61
C LEU A 180 -17.32 -9.84 32.45
N VAL A 181 -18.65 -9.65 32.40
CA VAL A 181 -19.28 -8.73 31.43
C VAL A 181 -18.82 -7.28 31.65
N ALA A 182 -18.73 -6.86 32.93
CA ALA A 182 -18.22 -5.51 33.25
C ALA A 182 -16.77 -5.34 32.80
N ASP A 183 -15.90 -6.32 33.08
CA ASP A 183 -14.49 -6.31 32.64
C ASP A 183 -14.38 -6.31 31.10
N LEU A 184 -15.25 -7.05 30.39
CA LEU A 184 -15.28 -7.08 28.92
C LEU A 184 -15.75 -5.76 28.31
N ASN A 185 -16.69 -5.06 28.94
CA ASN A 185 -17.13 -3.73 28.50
C ASN A 185 -16.01 -2.68 28.66
N GLU A 186 -15.27 -2.75 29.77
CA GLU A 186 -14.08 -1.92 29.95
C GLU A 186 -13.01 -2.23 28.87
N LEU A 187 -12.78 -3.53 28.61
CA LEU A 187 -11.87 -3.95 27.56
C LEU A 187 -12.31 -3.42 26.19
N ALA A 188 -13.59 -3.52 25.84
CA ALA A 188 -14.12 -3.02 24.57
C ALA A 188 -13.80 -1.54 24.37
N THR A 189 -14.01 -0.72 25.40
CA THR A 189 -13.69 0.71 25.39
C THR A 189 -12.18 0.94 25.18
N ASN A 190 -11.34 0.21 25.90
CA ASN A 190 -9.87 0.38 25.86
C ASN A 190 -9.26 -0.07 24.53
N VAL A 191 -9.83 -1.09 23.86
CA VAL A 191 -9.33 -1.54 22.55
C VAL A 191 -9.98 -0.81 21.37
N GLY A 192 -10.99 0.02 21.61
CA GLY A 192 -11.74 0.72 20.57
C GLY A 192 -12.70 -0.17 19.80
N ALA A 193 -13.19 -1.26 20.41
CA ALA A 193 -14.26 -2.08 19.86
C ALA A 193 -15.63 -1.43 20.14
N ALA A 194 -16.57 -1.54 19.19
CA ALA A 194 -17.91 -1.01 19.40
C ALA A 194 -18.64 -1.73 20.55
N GLU A 195 -18.50 -3.06 20.61
CA GLU A 195 -19.11 -3.95 21.61
C GLU A 195 -18.34 -5.27 21.65
N ILE A 196 -18.31 -5.92 22.82
CA ILE A 196 -17.93 -7.33 22.98
C ILE A 196 -19.12 -8.07 23.61
N THR A 197 -19.83 -8.84 22.80
CA THR A 197 -20.97 -9.63 23.28
C THR A 197 -20.46 -10.83 24.09
N ALA A 198 -20.93 -10.99 25.33
CA ALA A 198 -20.55 -12.10 26.20
C ALA A 198 -21.59 -13.23 26.19
N ILE A 199 -21.14 -14.49 26.08
CA ILE A 199 -21.99 -15.68 26.12
C ILE A 199 -21.40 -16.66 27.13
N PRO A 200 -22.15 -17.08 28.19
CA PRO A 200 -21.68 -18.07 29.14
C PRO A 200 -21.73 -19.47 28.50
N VAL A 201 -20.60 -20.16 28.42
CA VAL A 201 -20.54 -21.49 27.79
C VAL A 201 -19.82 -22.50 28.67
N ALA A 202 -20.21 -23.77 28.57
CA ALA A 202 -19.43 -24.89 29.05
C ALA A 202 -19.10 -25.78 27.83
N ALA A 203 -17.98 -25.50 27.18
CA ALA A 203 -17.62 -26.16 25.91
C ALA A 203 -17.55 -27.71 26.05
N LYS A 204 -17.13 -28.23 27.21
CA LYS A 204 -17.06 -29.66 27.46
C LYS A 204 -18.46 -30.28 27.53
N LEU A 205 -19.42 -29.60 28.15
CA LEU A 205 -20.77 -30.10 28.34
C LEU A 205 -21.72 -29.74 27.18
N GLY A 206 -21.42 -28.69 26.44
CA GLY A 206 -22.22 -28.18 25.31
C GLY A 206 -23.16 -27.03 25.66
N ASP A 207 -23.15 -26.55 26.92
CA ASP A 207 -24.05 -25.49 27.38
C ASP A 207 -23.81 -24.20 26.59
N ASN A 208 -24.89 -23.66 26.01
CA ASN A 208 -24.94 -22.43 25.21
C ASN A 208 -23.97 -22.35 24.01
N VAL A 209 -23.47 -23.51 23.55
CA VAL A 209 -22.65 -23.56 22.33
C VAL A 209 -23.55 -23.63 21.10
N VAL A 210 -24.26 -24.74 20.92
CA VAL A 210 -25.25 -24.95 19.85
C VAL A 210 -26.66 -24.90 20.43
N ASN A 211 -26.88 -25.55 21.57
CA ASN A 211 -28.17 -25.63 22.26
C ASN A 211 -28.16 -24.76 23.52
N LYS A 212 -29.33 -24.23 23.91
CA LYS A 212 -29.47 -23.46 25.14
C LYS A 212 -29.29 -24.38 26.37
N SER A 213 -28.62 -23.82 27.37
CA SER A 213 -28.35 -24.52 28.63
C SER A 213 -29.54 -24.47 29.58
N GLU A 214 -29.87 -25.59 30.20
CA GLU A 214 -30.80 -25.63 31.33
C GLU A 214 -30.12 -25.19 32.65
N ASN A 215 -28.79 -25.23 32.69
CA ASN A 215 -27.99 -24.88 33.86
C ASN A 215 -27.82 -23.37 34.05
N THR A 216 -28.12 -22.55 33.02
CA THR A 216 -28.05 -21.09 33.06
C THR A 216 -29.41 -20.44 32.81
N PRO A 217 -30.45 -20.68 33.63
CA PRO A 217 -31.80 -20.15 33.40
C PRO A 217 -31.89 -18.65 33.50
N TRP A 218 -30.89 -17.99 34.10
CA TRP A 218 -30.73 -16.57 34.22
C TRP A 218 -30.21 -15.92 32.92
N TYR A 219 -29.63 -16.70 31.98
CA TYR A 219 -29.13 -16.18 30.70
C TYR A 219 -30.22 -16.28 29.64
N THR A 220 -30.69 -15.13 29.16
CA THR A 220 -31.76 -15.03 28.14
C THR A 220 -31.24 -14.75 26.74
N GLY A 221 -29.91 -14.56 26.58
CA GLY A 221 -29.28 -14.28 25.31
C GLY A 221 -29.22 -15.47 24.34
N PRO A 222 -28.60 -15.26 23.18
CA PRO A 222 -28.43 -16.33 22.17
C PRO A 222 -27.35 -17.33 22.58
N THR A 223 -27.40 -18.55 22.04
CA THR A 223 -26.27 -19.46 22.04
C THR A 223 -25.16 -18.90 21.12
N LEU A 224 -23.96 -19.49 21.20
CA LEU A 224 -22.87 -19.06 20.32
C LEU A 224 -23.23 -19.25 18.83
N LEU A 225 -23.87 -20.39 18.48
CA LEU A 225 -24.30 -20.65 17.11
C LEU A 225 -25.41 -19.68 16.68
N GLU A 226 -26.44 -19.47 17.52
CA GLU A 226 -27.51 -18.48 17.24
C GLU A 226 -26.94 -17.07 17.02
N TYR A 227 -25.95 -16.63 17.83
CA TYR A 227 -25.27 -15.36 17.64
C TYR A 227 -24.57 -15.30 16.27
N LEU A 228 -23.80 -16.35 15.91
CA LEU A 228 -23.11 -16.41 14.63
C LEU A 228 -24.07 -16.43 13.42
N GLU A 229 -25.25 -17.06 13.56
CA GLU A 229 -26.30 -17.04 12.55
C GLU A 229 -26.95 -15.67 12.39
N GLY A 230 -27.14 -14.97 13.50
CA GLY A 230 -27.76 -13.63 13.55
C GLY A 230 -26.89 -12.50 13.03
N ILE A 231 -25.57 -12.72 12.87
CA ILE A 231 -24.68 -11.69 12.35
C ILE A 231 -25.05 -11.38 10.90
N GLU A 232 -25.44 -10.15 10.67
CA GLU A 232 -25.60 -9.64 9.33
C GLU A 232 -24.22 -9.32 8.76
N LEU A 233 -23.82 -10.06 7.71
CA LEU A 233 -22.63 -9.70 6.94
C LEU A 233 -22.96 -8.46 6.12
N HIS A 234 -23.04 -7.31 6.79
CA HIS A 234 -22.95 -6.04 6.12
C HIS A 234 -21.49 -5.91 5.66
N ALA A 235 -21.16 -6.52 4.52
CA ALA A 235 -20.07 -5.95 3.76
C ALA A 235 -20.46 -4.48 3.56
N PRO A 236 -19.67 -3.50 4.02
CA PRO A 236 -19.85 -2.14 3.56
C PRO A 236 -19.92 -2.26 2.05
N ASN A 237 -21.08 -1.93 1.46
CA ASN A 237 -21.43 -2.29 0.09
C ASN A 237 -20.21 -2.04 -0.80
N PRO A 238 -19.43 -3.08 -1.18
CA PRO A 238 -18.19 -2.86 -1.93
C PRO A 238 -18.48 -2.23 -3.29
N VAL A 239 -19.73 -2.33 -3.74
CA VAL A 239 -20.26 -1.74 -4.97
C VAL A 239 -20.46 -0.23 -4.81
N ALA A 240 -20.81 0.26 -3.62
CA ALA A 240 -21.03 1.68 -3.35
C ALA A 240 -19.73 2.46 -3.08
N ARG A 241 -18.59 1.79 -3.08
CA ARG A 241 -17.27 2.42 -2.92
C ARG A 241 -16.68 2.77 -4.27
N GLU A 242 -15.82 3.76 -4.27
CA GLU A 242 -15.02 4.13 -5.44
C GLU A 242 -14.14 2.98 -5.92
N LEU A 243 -14.00 2.87 -7.24
CA LEU A 243 -13.19 1.82 -7.87
C LEU A 243 -11.76 1.78 -7.33
N ARG A 244 -11.32 0.58 -6.97
CA ARG A 244 -9.93 0.23 -6.65
C ARG A 244 -9.60 -1.10 -7.33
N LEU A 245 -8.76 -1.05 -8.36
CA LEU A 245 -8.28 -2.23 -9.09
C LEU A 245 -6.75 -2.25 -9.09
N PRO A 246 -6.11 -2.81 -8.04
CA PRO A 246 -4.67 -3.02 -8.03
C PRO A 246 -4.25 -4.02 -9.10
N ILE A 247 -3.26 -3.66 -9.93
CA ILE A 247 -2.78 -4.49 -11.03
C ILE A 247 -1.78 -5.51 -10.50
N GLN A 248 -2.10 -6.77 -10.70
CA GLN A 248 -1.30 -7.92 -10.26
C GLN A 248 -0.46 -8.51 -11.38
N TRP A 249 -0.96 -8.40 -12.62
CA TRP A 249 -0.33 -8.97 -13.80
C TRP A 249 -0.61 -8.14 -15.04
N VAL A 250 0.39 -8.01 -15.90
CA VAL A 250 0.27 -7.39 -17.22
C VAL A 250 0.57 -8.47 -18.26
N SER A 251 -0.42 -8.80 -19.10
CA SER A 251 -0.23 -9.76 -20.17
C SER A 251 0.42 -9.10 -21.38
N ARG A 252 1.14 -9.93 -22.19
CA ARG A 252 1.61 -9.48 -23.50
C ARG A 252 0.43 -9.24 -24.41
N PRO A 253 0.59 -8.38 -25.45
CA PRO A 253 -0.45 -8.16 -26.42
C PRO A 253 -0.96 -9.49 -27.01
N GLY A 254 -2.29 -9.65 -27.05
CA GLY A 254 -2.93 -10.76 -27.74
C GLY A 254 -2.89 -10.60 -29.26
N ALA A 255 -3.71 -11.36 -29.98
CA ALA A 255 -3.82 -11.28 -31.44
C ALA A 255 -4.34 -9.90 -31.92
N ASP A 256 -5.02 -9.14 -31.06
CA ASP A 256 -5.51 -7.78 -31.24
C ASP A 256 -4.44 -6.69 -31.06
N GLY A 257 -3.21 -7.08 -30.66
CA GLY A 257 -2.09 -6.16 -30.38
C GLY A 257 -2.25 -5.37 -29.08
N LYS A 258 -3.28 -5.62 -28.27
CA LYS A 258 -3.54 -4.90 -27.01
C LYS A 258 -3.02 -5.65 -25.79
N ARG A 259 -2.55 -4.89 -24.81
CA ARG A 259 -2.19 -5.42 -23.47
C ARG A 259 -3.44 -5.59 -22.64
N SER A 260 -3.44 -6.59 -21.77
CA SER A 260 -4.48 -6.76 -20.75
C SER A 260 -3.87 -6.66 -19.36
N TYR A 261 -4.56 -5.96 -18.48
CA TYR A 261 -4.16 -5.66 -17.12
C TYR A 261 -5.05 -6.44 -16.15
N THR A 262 -4.48 -7.39 -15.45
CA THR A 262 -5.24 -8.31 -14.60
C THR A 262 -5.07 -7.94 -13.13
N GLY A 263 -6.19 -7.92 -12.41
CA GLY A 263 -6.23 -7.66 -10.98
C GLY A 263 -7.51 -8.14 -10.34
N ARG A 264 -7.59 -8.00 -9.02
CA ARG A 264 -8.81 -8.20 -8.25
C ARG A 264 -9.40 -6.84 -7.91
N VAL A 265 -10.66 -6.64 -8.21
CA VAL A 265 -11.38 -5.43 -7.81
C VAL A 265 -11.47 -5.40 -6.28
N ALA A 266 -10.74 -4.49 -5.65
CA ALA A 266 -10.70 -4.33 -4.19
C ALA A 266 -11.91 -3.52 -3.67
N ALA A 267 -12.45 -2.62 -4.49
CA ALA A 267 -13.66 -1.86 -4.21
C ALA A 267 -14.30 -1.36 -5.51
N GLY A 268 -15.59 -1.05 -5.45
CA GLY A 268 -16.35 -0.45 -6.55
C GLY A 268 -16.74 -1.42 -7.65
N THR A 269 -17.10 -0.83 -8.77
CA THR A 269 -17.51 -1.52 -10.00
C THR A 269 -16.75 -0.96 -11.18
N LEU A 270 -16.65 -1.73 -12.25
CA LEU A 270 -16.00 -1.34 -13.49
C LEU A 270 -16.78 -1.90 -14.66
N ASP A 271 -17.13 -1.04 -15.61
CA ASP A 271 -17.82 -1.37 -16.85
C ASP A 271 -17.00 -1.00 -18.09
N VAL A 272 -17.32 -1.62 -19.20
CA VAL A 272 -16.77 -1.20 -20.50
C VAL A 272 -17.31 0.19 -20.85
N GLY A 273 -16.41 1.10 -21.18
CA GLY A 273 -16.71 2.51 -21.47
C GLY A 273 -16.43 3.44 -20.30
N ASP A 274 -16.13 2.93 -19.10
CA ASP A 274 -15.82 3.76 -17.95
C ASP A 274 -14.53 4.55 -18.15
N PRO A 275 -14.53 5.85 -17.84
CA PRO A 275 -13.30 6.62 -17.72
C PRO A 275 -12.53 6.19 -16.47
N VAL A 276 -11.25 5.95 -16.63
CA VAL A 276 -10.38 5.51 -15.54
C VAL A 276 -9.09 6.33 -15.47
N LEU A 277 -8.53 6.39 -14.26
CA LEU A 277 -7.26 7.01 -13.97
C LEU A 277 -6.30 5.93 -13.46
N VAL A 278 -5.07 5.92 -13.95
CA VAL A 278 -4.01 5.02 -13.49
C VAL A 278 -3.10 5.76 -12.53
N LEU A 279 -2.94 5.24 -11.32
CA LEU A 279 -2.05 5.79 -10.32
C LEU A 279 -0.82 4.88 -10.14
N PRO A 280 0.38 5.43 -9.90
CA PRO A 280 0.66 6.83 -9.60
C PRO A 280 0.91 7.73 -10.81
N SER A 281 0.88 7.22 -12.06
CA SER A 281 1.23 8.00 -13.26
C SER A 281 0.29 9.18 -13.54
N GLY A 282 -0.97 9.12 -13.08
CA GLY A 282 -1.99 10.12 -13.38
C GLY A 282 -2.55 10.02 -14.81
N SER A 283 -2.26 8.95 -15.54
CA SER A 283 -2.72 8.75 -16.92
C SER A 283 -4.21 8.44 -16.96
N ARG A 284 -4.98 9.20 -17.76
CA ARG A 284 -6.40 9.00 -17.96
C ARG A 284 -6.65 8.23 -19.25
N THR A 285 -7.60 7.30 -19.22
CA THR A 285 -7.99 6.48 -20.36
C THR A 285 -9.41 5.93 -20.16
N THR A 286 -9.87 5.07 -21.06
CA THR A 286 -11.20 4.44 -21.01
C THR A 286 -11.07 2.92 -21.11
N VAL A 287 -11.93 2.19 -20.43
CA VAL A 287 -12.00 0.73 -20.50
C VAL A 287 -12.62 0.31 -21.84
N THR A 288 -11.91 -0.53 -22.61
CA THR A 288 -12.41 -1.02 -23.91
C THR A 288 -12.91 -2.46 -23.87
N ALA A 289 -12.39 -3.28 -22.94
CA ALA A 289 -12.85 -4.64 -22.76
C ALA A 289 -12.64 -5.10 -21.31
N LEU A 290 -13.56 -5.94 -20.85
CA LEU A 290 -13.47 -6.64 -19.57
C LEU A 290 -13.58 -8.14 -19.83
N ASP A 291 -12.64 -8.92 -19.31
CA ASP A 291 -12.69 -10.37 -19.32
C ASP A 291 -12.83 -10.85 -17.88
N THR A 292 -13.97 -11.45 -17.60
CA THR A 292 -14.33 -12.04 -16.30
C THR A 292 -14.53 -13.53 -16.47
N LEU A 293 -14.49 -14.29 -15.37
CA LEU A 293 -14.76 -15.75 -15.41
C LEU A 293 -16.21 -16.09 -15.84
N ASP A 294 -17.11 -15.12 -15.83
CA ASP A 294 -18.50 -15.27 -16.27
C ASP A 294 -18.77 -14.30 -17.43
N PRO A 295 -18.71 -14.79 -18.69
CA PRO A 295 -18.93 -13.95 -19.87
C PRO A 295 -20.34 -13.30 -19.93
N ALA A 296 -21.30 -13.80 -19.17
CA ALA A 296 -22.64 -13.23 -19.08
C ALA A 296 -22.70 -11.98 -18.17
N ARG A 297 -21.60 -11.64 -17.48
CA ARG A 297 -21.49 -10.46 -16.62
C ARG A 297 -20.55 -9.43 -17.22
N PRO A 298 -21.06 -8.41 -17.87
CA PRO A 298 -20.24 -7.36 -18.48
C PRO A 298 -19.63 -6.41 -17.45
N THR A 299 -20.11 -6.45 -16.18
CA THR A 299 -19.67 -5.58 -15.08
C THR A 299 -18.76 -6.35 -14.13
N ALA A 300 -17.58 -5.83 -13.88
CA ALA A 300 -16.69 -6.32 -12.83
C ALA A 300 -17.02 -5.64 -11.49
N VAL A 301 -17.36 -6.44 -10.49
CA VAL A 301 -17.77 -5.95 -9.16
C VAL A 301 -16.81 -6.52 -8.11
N ALA A 302 -16.44 -5.73 -7.12
CA ALA A 302 -15.67 -6.26 -5.99
C ALA A 302 -16.38 -7.45 -5.31
N PRO A 303 -15.66 -8.54 -4.99
CA PRO A 303 -14.21 -8.77 -5.08
C PRO A 303 -13.78 -9.65 -6.28
N LEU A 304 -14.37 -9.48 -7.45
CA LEU A 304 -14.06 -10.31 -8.62
C LEU A 304 -12.65 -10.04 -9.18
N SER A 305 -12.02 -11.10 -9.69
CA SER A 305 -10.82 -10.97 -10.52
C SER A 305 -11.22 -10.69 -11.96
N VAL A 306 -10.54 -9.75 -12.59
CA VAL A 306 -10.84 -9.27 -13.93
C VAL A 306 -9.56 -8.99 -14.72
N SER A 307 -9.63 -9.16 -16.04
CA SER A 307 -8.63 -8.67 -16.98
C SER A 307 -9.23 -7.53 -17.78
N VAL A 308 -8.53 -6.39 -17.84
CA VAL A 308 -9.01 -5.13 -18.40
C VAL A 308 -8.15 -4.75 -19.59
N GLN A 309 -8.77 -4.31 -20.70
CA GLN A 309 -8.07 -3.64 -21.79
C GLN A 309 -8.43 -2.14 -21.79
N LEU A 310 -7.46 -1.31 -22.10
CA LEU A 310 -7.56 0.15 -22.12
C LEU A 310 -7.54 0.69 -23.55
N ALA A 311 -8.11 1.87 -23.75
CA ALA A 311 -8.20 2.50 -25.07
C ALA A 311 -6.81 2.94 -25.55
N ASP A 312 -6.02 3.50 -24.67
CA ASP A 312 -4.70 4.05 -24.96
C ASP A 312 -3.59 3.08 -24.56
N ASP A 313 -2.49 3.07 -25.31
CA ASP A 313 -1.28 2.32 -24.94
C ASP A 313 -0.45 3.13 -23.93
N ILE A 314 -0.90 3.11 -22.69
CA ILE A 314 -0.25 3.80 -21.57
C ILE A 314 0.61 2.84 -20.77
N ASP A 315 1.60 3.38 -20.08
CA ASP A 315 2.50 2.59 -19.22
C ASP A 315 1.78 2.26 -17.90
N VAL A 316 1.34 1.01 -17.78
CA VAL A 316 0.72 0.46 -16.57
C VAL A 316 1.50 -0.77 -16.16
N GLY A 317 2.00 -0.74 -14.95
CA GLY A 317 2.82 -1.81 -14.38
C GLY A 317 2.11 -2.62 -13.28
N ARG A 318 2.74 -3.73 -12.91
CA ARG A 318 2.35 -4.46 -11.71
C ARG A 318 2.57 -3.58 -10.48
N GLY A 319 1.55 -3.44 -9.65
CA GLY A 319 1.56 -2.59 -8.45
C GLY A 319 0.88 -1.24 -8.64
N ASP A 320 0.61 -0.83 -9.90
CA ASP A 320 -0.24 0.33 -10.18
C ASP A 320 -1.69 0.04 -9.82
N VAL A 321 -2.48 1.08 -9.65
CA VAL A 321 -3.89 0.97 -9.29
C VAL A 321 -4.74 1.72 -10.31
N ILE A 322 -5.69 1.02 -10.93
CA ILE A 322 -6.73 1.66 -11.75
C ILE A 322 -7.86 2.10 -10.82
N VAL A 323 -8.25 3.37 -10.93
CA VAL A 323 -9.29 4.00 -10.13
C VAL A 323 -10.31 4.71 -11.03
N SER A 324 -11.43 5.17 -10.47
CA SER A 324 -12.42 5.96 -11.23
C SER A 324 -11.79 7.22 -11.81
N GLY A 325 -12.09 7.50 -13.07
CA GLY A 325 -11.70 8.73 -13.77
C GLY A 325 -12.70 9.88 -13.62
N ALA A 326 -13.77 9.71 -12.85
CA ALA A 326 -14.74 10.76 -12.58
C ALA A 326 -14.09 11.95 -11.85
N GLU A 327 -14.55 13.17 -12.11
CA GLU A 327 -13.95 14.39 -11.54
C GLU A 327 -14.16 14.51 -10.03
N ASP A 328 -15.26 13.96 -9.51
CA ASP A 328 -15.65 13.96 -8.10
C ASP A 328 -15.25 12.68 -7.36
N ALA A 329 -14.49 11.79 -8.02
CA ALA A 329 -14.07 10.53 -7.41
C ALA A 329 -13.12 10.75 -6.23
N HIS A 330 -13.38 10.06 -5.12
CA HIS A 330 -12.45 10.01 -4.01
C HIS A 330 -11.29 9.06 -4.34
N LEU A 331 -10.12 9.64 -4.59
CA LEU A 331 -8.92 8.90 -5.01
C LEU A 331 -8.12 8.39 -3.81
N PRO A 332 -7.42 7.24 -3.94
CA PRO A 332 -6.39 6.85 -2.98
C PRO A 332 -5.20 7.81 -3.09
N VAL A 333 -4.41 7.89 -2.04
CA VAL A 333 -3.28 8.79 -1.99
C VAL A 333 -2.03 8.12 -2.58
N ALA A 334 -1.38 8.78 -3.52
CA ALA A 334 -0.06 8.43 -4.02
C ALA A 334 1.00 9.00 -3.05
N ALA A 335 1.48 8.17 -2.12
CA ALA A 335 2.28 8.58 -0.98
C ALA A 335 3.70 8.01 -1.00
N ARG A 336 4.64 8.73 -0.40
CA ARG A 336 5.97 8.21 -0.03
C ARG A 336 6.18 8.18 1.49
N GLU A 337 5.27 8.72 2.24
CA GLU A 337 5.28 8.67 3.70
C GLU A 337 3.98 8.06 4.20
N LEU A 338 4.10 7.08 5.09
CA LEU A 338 2.98 6.33 5.64
C LEU A 338 3.04 6.39 7.16
N SER A 339 2.00 6.94 7.79
CA SER A 339 1.74 6.68 9.21
C SER A 339 1.02 5.35 9.32
N ALA A 340 1.54 4.43 10.13
CA ALA A 340 1.03 3.07 10.18
C ALA A 340 1.12 2.47 11.57
N THR A 341 0.18 1.57 11.89
CA THR A 341 0.32 0.67 13.03
C THR A 341 0.93 -0.64 12.56
N VAL A 342 1.96 -1.10 13.25
CA VAL A 342 2.70 -2.32 12.92
C VAL A 342 2.74 -3.25 14.12
N CYS A 343 2.51 -4.54 13.89
CA CYS A 343 2.88 -5.62 14.78
C CYS A 343 4.24 -6.14 14.34
N TRP A 344 5.26 -6.04 15.20
CA TRP A 344 6.61 -6.50 14.91
C TRP A 344 6.74 -8.01 15.18
N LEU A 345 7.32 -8.76 14.25
CA LEU A 345 7.28 -10.23 14.23
C LEU A 345 8.69 -10.87 14.24
N SER A 346 9.74 -10.05 14.33
CA SER A 346 11.13 -10.52 14.38
C SER A 346 11.69 -10.50 15.79
N GLU A 347 12.61 -11.43 16.07
CA GLU A 347 13.38 -11.43 17.32
C GLU A 347 14.37 -10.26 17.39
N THR A 348 14.85 -9.77 16.25
CA THR A 348 15.65 -8.54 16.16
C THR A 348 14.73 -7.33 16.32
N PRO A 349 14.93 -6.48 17.32
CA PRO A 349 14.12 -5.29 17.52
C PRO A 349 14.19 -4.31 16.34
N LEU A 350 13.09 -3.59 16.09
CA LEU A 350 13.00 -2.54 15.09
C LEU A 350 13.36 -1.18 15.70
N HIS A 351 14.22 -0.43 15.02
CA HIS A 351 14.63 0.91 15.42
C HIS A 351 14.32 1.96 14.35
N ALA A 352 14.31 3.21 14.78
CA ALA A 352 14.30 4.32 13.82
C ALA A 352 15.59 4.32 13.00
N GLY A 353 15.50 4.48 11.68
CA GLY A 353 16.59 4.37 10.72
C GLY A 353 16.70 3.02 10.03
N ASP A 354 16.06 1.98 10.54
CA ASP A 354 16.10 0.65 9.94
C ASP A 354 15.45 0.62 8.55
N ARG A 355 15.99 -0.24 7.69
CA ARG A 355 15.53 -0.44 6.32
C ARG A 355 14.87 -1.80 6.18
N VAL A 356 13.72 -1.81 5.52
CA VAL A 356 12.91 -2.99 5.27
C VAL A 356 12.31 -2.91 3.88
N ALA A 357 11.92 -4.04 3.30
CA ALA A 357 11.05 -4.02 2.15
C ALA A 357 9.58 -3.98 2.61
N LEU A 358 8.81 -3.02 2.11
CA LEU A 358 7.37 -2.91 2.30
C LEU A 358 6.66 -3.53 1.12
N LYS A 359 5.82 -4.52 1.37
CA LYS A 359 4.98 -5.15 0.36
C LYS A 359 3.51 -4.84 0.63
N GLN A 360 2.89 -4.10 -0.30
CA GLN A 360 1.47 -3.78 -0.32
C GLN A 360 0.85 -4.35 -1.59
N GLY A 361 -0.06 -5.29 -1.44
CA GLY A 361 -0.66 -5.97 -2.58
C GLY A 361 0.40 -6.59 -3.51
N ALA A 362 0.46 -6.10 -4.76
CA ALA A 362 1.42 -6.55 -5.77
C ALA A 362 2.71 -5.70 -5.83
N SER A 363 2.73 -4.54 -5.16
CA SER A 363 3.88 -3.64 -5.08
C SER A 363 4.84 -4.04 -3.96
N THR A 364 6.14 -3.95 -4.22
CA THR A 364 7.19 -4.11 -3.21
C THR A 364 8.18 -2.97 -3.37
N VAL A 365 8.38 -2.19 -2.31
CA VAL A 365 9.26 -1.02 -2.29
C VAL A 365 10.15 -1.05 -1.06
N ARG A 366 11.33 -0.44 -1.14
CA ARG A 366 12.16 -0.23 0.06
C ARG A 366 11.53 0.85 0.93
N ALA A 367 11.58 0.65 2.23
CA ALA A 367 11.11 1.62 3.21
C ALA A 367 12.16 1.82 4.31
N THR A 368 12.21 3.03 4.84
CA THR A 368 13.01 3.38 6.03
C THR A 368 12.06 3.79 7.14
N VAL A 369 12.28 3.25 8.33
CA VAL A 369 11.55 3.65 9.55
C VAL A 369 12.05 5.03 9.96
N GLN A 370 11.23 6.06 9.80
CA GLN A 370 11.62 7.44 10.15
C GLN A 370 11.53 7.69 11.65
N ALA A 371 10.46 7.22 12.26
CA ALA A 371 10.21 7.38 13.69
C ALA A 371 9.38 6.23 14.21
N LEU A 372 9.61 5.84 15.45
CA LEU A 372 8.73 5.04 16.28
C LEU A 372 7.95 6.03 17.16
N GLU A 373 6.65 6.21 16.87
CA GLU A 373 5.86 7.26 17.51
C GLU A 373 5.30 6.80 18.84
N ARG A 374 4.71 5.60 18.84
CA ARG A 374 4.05 5.02 20.01
C ARG A 374 4.23 3.52 20.04
N LYS A 375 4.25 2.96 21.24
CA LYS A 375 4.22 1.53 21.50
C LYS A 375 3.10 1.23 22.48
N LEU A 376 2.28 0.24 22.16
CA LEU A 376 1.19 -0.20 23.01
C LEU A 376 1.70 -1.17 24.06
N ASP A 377 1.44 -0.89 25.33
CA ASP A 377 1.59 -1.86 26.40
C ASP A 377 0.40 -2.85 26.37
N PRO A 378 0.66 -4.14 26.18
CA PRO A 378 -0.42 -5.12 26.04
C PRO A 378 -1.17 -5.43 27.35
N GLU A 379 -0.62 -5.06 28.51
CA GLU A 379 -1.26 -5.27 29.82
C GLU A 379 -2.19 -4.12 30.19
N THR A 380 -1.65 -2.92 30.12
CA THR A 380 -2.34 -1.69 30.53
C THR A 380 -3.14 -1.07 29.39
N LEU A 381 -2.88 -1.48 28.14
CA LEU A 381 -3.35 -0.88 26.90
C LEU A 381 -3.01 0.61 26.77
N LEU A 382 -2.07 1.11 27.57
CA LEU A 382 -1.56 2.47 27.48
C LEU A 382 -0.49 2.57 26.39
N GLU A 383 -0.39 3.75 25.78
CA GLU A 383 0.60 4.04 24.75
C GLU A 383 1.83 4.72 25.36
N GLN A 384 2.99 4.11 25.16
CA GLN A 384 4.28 4.73 25.41
C GLN A 384 4.65 5.60 24.21
N VAL A 385 4.90 6.87 24.42
CA VAL A 385 5.32 7.82 23.38
C VAL A 385 6.83 7.77 23.18
N GLY A 386 7.28 7.74 21.90
CA GLY A 386 8.68 7.79 21.52
C GLY A 386 9.51 6.59 22.04
N PRO A 387 9.07 5.35 21.80
CA PRO A 387 9.87 4.19 22.20
C PRO A 387 11.17 4.15 21.41
N SER A 388 12.24 3.62 22.03
CA SER A 388 13.52 3.43 21.36
C SER A 388 13.50 2.28 20.35
N GLU A 389 12.65 1.29 20.58
CA GLU A 389 12.54 0.07 19.77
C GLU A 389 11.15 -0.57 19.83
N LEU A 390 10.84 -1.42 18.86
CA LEU A 390 9.76 -2.40 18.94
C LEU A 390 10.38 -3.80 18.97
N ALA A 391 10.17 -4.51 20.06
CA ALA A 391 10.59 -5.90 20.22
C ALA A 391 9.58 -6.89 19.62
N LEU A 392 9.90 -8.17 19.61
CA LEU A 392 9.01 -9.24 19.12
C LEU A 392 7.61 -9.14 19.75
N ASN A 393 6.58 -9.18 18.90
CA ASN A 393 5.16 -9.07 19.25
C ASN A 393 4.70 -7.71 19.80
N ASP A 394 5.55 -6.70 19.77
CA ASP A 394 5.12 -5.35 20.07
C ASP A 394 4.20 -4.80 18.95
N ILE A 395 3.22 -4.03 19.39
CA ILE A 395 2.35 -3.25 18.50
C ILE A 395 2.69 -1.78 18.70
N GLY A 396 3.04 -1.10 17.61
CA GLY A 396 3.40 0.31 17.67
C GLY A 396 2.95 1.10 16.46
N THR A 397 2.82 2.40 16.63
CA THR A 397 2.60 3.35 15.54
C THR A 397 3.95 3.93 15.12
N LEU A 398 4.19 3.97 13.82
CA LEU A 398 5.43 4.44 13.25
C LEU A 398 5.23 5.18 11.93
N THR A 399 6.21 5.97 11.54
CA THR A 399 6.27 6.62 10.23
C THR A 399 7.29 5.90 9.35
N LEU A 400 6.82 5.45 8.17
CA LEU A 400 7.63 4.84 7.12
C LEU A 400 7.82 5.80 5.96
N ARG A 401 9.04 5.87 5.43
CA ARG A 401 9.32 6.55 4.17
C ARG A 401 9.74 5.55 3.11
N THR A 402 9.01 5.50 2.01
CA THR A 402 9.25 4.58 0.91
C THR A 402 10.16 5.19 -0.16
N SER A 403 10.97 4.36 -0.82
CA SER A 403 11.85 4.77 -1.92
C SER A 403 11.09 5.16 -3.19
N SER A 404 9.91 4.58 -3.39
CA SER A 404 9.02 4.84 -4.52
C SER A 404 7.62 5.18 -4.02
N VAL A 405 6.81 5.78 -4.86
CA VAL A 405 5.41 6.09 -4.54
C VAL A 405 4.62 4.80 -4.33
N VAL A 406 3.80 4.77 -3.30
CA VAL A 406 2.84 3.72 -2.99
C VAL A 406 1.44 4.32 -3.06
N VAL A 407 0.53 3.66 -3.78
CA VAL A 407 -0.88 4.09 -3.86
C VAL A 407 -1.65 3.42 -2.75
N ALA A 408 -2.13 4.19 -1.78
CA ALA A 408 -2.71 3.67 -0.56
C ALA A 408 -3.98 4.40 -0.13
N ASP A 409 -4.86 3.65 0.50
CA ASP A 409 -5.97 4.17 1.29
C ASP A 409 -5.68 3.97 2.79
N PRO A 410 -6.29 4.75 3.70
CA PRO A 410 -6.37 4.36 5.10
C PRO A 410 -7.03 2.98 5.23
N TYR A 411 -6.48 2.11 6.08
CA TYR A 411 -6.99 0.74 6.27
C TYR A 411 -8.49 0.71 6.65
N ALA A 412 -8.93 1.66 7.44
CA ALA A 412 -10.35 1.80 7.81
C ALA A 412 -11.27 2.01 6.59
N SER A 413 -10.75 2.65 5.53
CA SER A 413 -11.50 2.90 4.30
C SER A 413 -11.44 1.72 3.34
N ASN A 414 -10.25 1.13 3.16
CA ASN A 414 -10.06 -0.03 2.29
C ASN A 414 -8.95 -0.93 2.82
N ARG A 415 -9.31 -2.17 3.21
CA ARG A 415 -8.36 -3.13 3.79
C ARG A 415 -7.32 -3.62 2.79
N ASP A 416 -7.72 -3.84 1.53
CA ASP A 416 -6.85 -4.41 0.49
C ASP A 416 -5.73 -3.43 0.09
N THR A 417 -6.03 -2.13 0.04
CA THR A 417 -5.06 -1.07 -0.30
C THR A 417 -4.45 -0.38 0.93
N GLY A 418 -4.97 -0.66 2.13
CA GLY A 418 -4.49 -0.10 3.39
C GLY A 418 -3.65 -1.05 4.24
N ALA A 419 -3.42 -2.31 3.82
CA ALA A 419 -2.60 -3.27 4.53
C ALA A 419 -1.27 -3.54 3.83
N PHE A 420 -0.23 -3.84 4.61
CA PHE A 420 1.09 -4.20 4.10
C PHE A 420 1.81 -5.18 5.04
N ILE A 421 2.85 -5.81 4.52
CA ILE A 421 3.84 -6.53 5.32
C ILE A 421 5.22 -5.91 5.17
N LEU A 422 6.04 -6.06 6.20
CA LEU A 422 7.45 -5.70 6.22
C LEU A 422 8.28 -6.97 6.08
N ILE A 423 9.27 -6.91 5.22
CA ILE A 423 10.12 -8.05 4.86
C ILE A 423 11.58 -7.64 5.10
N ASP A 424 12.34 -8.50 5.74
CA ASP A 424 13.78 -8.35 5.84
C ASP A 424 14.42 -8.66 4.48
N GLU A 425 15.22 -7.72 3.94
CA GLU A 425 15.81 -7.85 2.60
C GLU A 425 16.90 -8.94 2.53
N ALA A 426 17.48 -9.34 3.64
CA ALA A 426 18.57 -10.33 3.67
C ALA A 426 18.02 -11.76 3.76
N SER A 427 17.04 -12.01 4.63
CA SER A 427 16.47 -13.34 4.86
C SER A 427 15.22 -13.62 4.00
N ASN A 428 14.55 -12.58 3.48
CA ASN A 428 13.20 -12.62 2.89
C ASN A 428 12.09 -13.04 3.88
N ASP A 429 12.36 -13.00 5.17
CA ASP A 429 11.35 -13.29 6.20
C ASP A 429 10.39 -12.12 6.37
N THR A 430 9.11 -12.43 6.63
CA THR A 430 8.15 -11.42 7.08
C THR A 430 8.46 -11.04 8.52
N VAL A 431 8.93 -9.81 8.71
CA VAL A 431 9.34 -9.26 10.02
C VAL A 431 8.31 -8.33 10.64
N GLY A 432 7.28 -7.96 9.92
CA GLY A 432 6.19 -7.13 10.44
C GLY A 432 4.95 -7.21 9.57
N ALA A 433 3.79 -6.92 10.17
CA ALA A 433 2.53 -6.74 9.45
C ALA A 433 1.89 -5.45 9.96
N GLY A 434 1.32 -4.65 9.04
CA GLY A 434 0.83 -3.33 9.40
C GLY A 434 -0.40 -2.89 8.63
N THR A 435 -1.04 -1.88 9.21
CA THR A 435 -2.20 -1.19 8.65
C THR A 435 -1.87 0.30 8.53
N ILE A 436 -2.18 0.87 7.38
CA ILE A 436 -1.95 2.28 7.09
C ILE A 436 -3.03 3.10 7.82
N LEU A 437 -2.62 3.98 8.70
CA LEU A 437 -3.50 4.94 9.37
C LEU A 437 -3.77 6.12 8.44
N GLU A 438 -2.69 6.69 7.91
CA GLU A 438 -2.73 7.86 7.04
C GLU A 438 -1.59 7.78 6.02
N PRO A 439 -1.91 7.64 4.72
CA PRO A 439 -0.94 7.86 3.67
C PRO A 439 -0.76 9.37 3.50
N ARG A 440 0.48 9.85 3.58
CA ARG A 440 0.79 11.27 3.40
C ARG A 440 1.33 11.48 1.99
N GLU A 441 0.60 12.27 1.23
CA GLU A 441 1.08 12.72 -0.07
C GLU A 441 2.36 13.51 0.16
N VAL A 442 3.48 13.00 -0.30
CA VAL A 442 4.64 13.83 -0.53
C VAL A 442 4.38 14.57 -1.84
N ILE A 443 3.63 15.67 -1.74
CA ILE A 443 3.67 16.67 -2.80
C ILE A 443 5.14 17.09 -2.86
N PRO A 444 5.84 16.91 -3.97
CA PRO A 444 7.17 17.46 -4.11
C PRO A 444 7.09 18.97 -3.85
N GLY A 445 7.50 19.43 -2.67
CA GLY A 445 7.41 20.84 -2.24
C GLY A 445 6.54 21.16 -1.03
N LYS A 446 5.76 20.21 -0.48
CA LYS A 446 5.08 20.39 0.81
C LYS A 446 5.52 19.31 1.80
N ALA A 447 6.70 19.45 2.38
CA ALA A 447 6.90 18.99 3.75
C ALA A 447 5.78 19.63 4.59
N THR A 448 5.09 18.85 5.43
CA THR A 448 4.14 19.42 6.39
C THR A 448 4.88 20.47 7.19
N ARG A 449 4.58 21.73 6.92
CA ARG A 449 5.32 22.90 7.40
C ARG A 449 5.28 23.09 8.92
N ASN A 450 4.65 22.19 9.67
CA ASN A 450 4.51 22.36 11.11
C ASN A 450 5.79 22.06 11.91
N ASP A 451 6.71 21.27 11.37
CA ASP A 451 7.95 20.90 12.09
C ASP A 451 9.21 21.60 11.54
N ILE A 452 9.11 22.21 10.35
CA ILE A 452 10.22 22.98 9.75
C ILE A 452 9.97 24.46 10.01
N LYS A 453 10.63 25.00 11.03
CA LYS A 453 10.65 26.44 11.27
C LYS A 453 11.63 27.09 10.32
N TRP A 454 11.16 28.04 9.53
CA TRP A 454 12.05 28.90 8.76
C TRP A 454 12.87 29.74 9.74
N HIS A 455 14.19 29.59 9.72
CA HIS A 455 15.10 30.45 10.47
C HIS A 455 15.52 31.60 9.55
N PRO A 456 15.03 32.81 9.76
CA PRO A 456 15.50 33.96 8.99
C PRO A 456 16.98 34.21 9.29
N SER A 457 17.75 34.46 8.24
CA SER A 457 19.14 34.91 8.40
C SER A 457 19.15 36.29 9.11
N ALA A 458 20.17 36.53 9.95
CA ALA A 458 20.41 37.83 10.53
C ALA A 458 20.75 38.90 9.47
N LEU A 459 21.20 38.48 8.26
CA LEU A 459 21.45 39.35 7.12
C LEU A 459 20.30 39.24 6.13
N SER A 460 19.72 40.37 5.75
CA SER A 460 18.77 40.44 4.64
C SER A 460 19.47 40.20 3.30
N ARG A 461 18.71 39.82 2.27
CA ARG A 461 19.19 39.67 0.90
C ARG A 461 19.85 40.99 0.40
N ASN A 462 19.19 42.10 0.60
CA ASN A 462 19.66 43.39 0.15
C ASN A 462 20.98 43.81 0.82
N GLU A 463 21.12 43.55 2.12
CA GLU A 463 22.40 43.80 2.82
C GLU A 463 23.52 42.91 2.27
N ARG A 464 23.23 41.65 1.98
CA ARG A 464 24.18 40.70 1.38
C ARG A 464 24.62 41.20 0.00
N TRP A 465 23.67 41.53 -0.88
CA TRP A 465 23.92 42.00 -2.22
C TRP A 465 24.69 43.33 -2.23
N THR A 466 24.34 44.25 -1.34
CA THR A 466 25.05 45.51 -1.20
C THR A 466 26.51 45.31 -0.77
N LYS A 467 26.75 44.41 0.20
CA LYS A 467 28.09 44.14 0.71
C LYS A 467 28.96 43.35 -0.27
N THR A 468 28.38 42.45 -1.05
CA THR A 468 29.09 41.70 -2.10
C THR A 468 29.21 42.47 -3.41
N GLY A 469 28.50 43.59 -3.56
CA GLY A 469 28.49 44.39 -4.79
C GLY A 469 27.84 43.70 -5.97
N GLN A 470 27.02 42.67 -5.71
CA GLN A 470 26.40 41.88 -6.76
C GLN A 470 24.97 41.43 -6.38
N ARG A 471 24.04 41.61 -7.30
CA ARG A 471 22.72 41.00 -7.29
C ARG A 471 22.81 39.59 -7.89
N GLY A 472 22.03 38.67 -7.35
CA GLY A 472 21.92 37.32 -7.93
C GLY A 472 20.78 37.21 -8.91
N ALA A 473 20.92 36.28 -9.86
CA ALA A 473 19.89 35.94 -10.84
C ALA A 473 20.06 34.48 -11.29
N THR A 474 19.06 33.95 -11.94
CA THR A 474 19.16 32.62 -12.60
C THR A 474 19.06 32.79 -14.12
N VAL A 475 20.03 32.26 -14.84
CA VAL A 475 20.00 32.08 -16.29
C VAL A 475 19.69 30.60 -16.59
N TRP A 476 18.51 30.32 -17.12
CA TRP A 476 18.02 28.97 -17.39
C TRP A 476 18.10 28.66 -18.88
N LEU A 477 19.11 27.88 -19.30
CA LEU A 477 19.24 27.43 -20.67
C LEU A 477 18.48 26.15 -20.90
N THR A 478 17.52 26.15 -21.85
CA THR A 478 16.76 25.02 -22.28
C THR A 478 16.93 24.73 -23.77
N GLY A 479 16.79 23.48 -24.20
CA GLY A 479 16.93 23.05 -25.61
C GLY A 479 17.25 21.57 -25.75
N LEU A 480 17.29 21.08 -26.99
CA LEU A 480 17.56 19.68 -27.30
C LEU A 480 18.95 19.22 -26.82
N PRO A 481 19.17 17.91 -26.59
CA PRO A 481 20.53 17.35 -26.46
C PRO A 481 21.42 17.82 -27.63
N ALA A 482 22.70 18.05 -27.37
CA ALA A 482 23.66 18.57 -28.38
C ALA A 482 23.33 19.92 -29.04
N SER A 483 22.34 20.68 -28.53
CA SER A 483 21.99 22.00 -29.06
C SER A 483 23.03 23.11 -28.75
N GLY A 484 24.04 22.82 -27.91
CA GLY A 484 25.09 23.80 -27.55
C GLY A 484 24.85 24.54 -26.22
N LYS A 485 23.85 24.15 -25.43
CA LYS A 485 23.53 24.74 -24.11
C LYS A 485 24.74 24.84 -23.19
N SER A 486 25.40 23.69 -22.92
CA SER A 486 26.57 23.65 -22.02
C SER A 486 27.75 24.46 -22.57
N THR A 487 27.90 24.58 -23.90
CA THR A 487 28.94 25.37 -24.53
C THR A 487 28.70 26.87 -24.27
N VAL A 488 27.46 27.34 -24.46
CA VAL A 488 27.07 28.73 -24.15
C VAL A 488 27.17 29.00 -22.65
N ALA A 489 26.75 28.06 -21.81
CA ALA A 489 26.80 28.17 -20.36
C ALA A 489 28.22 28.33 -19.82
N VAL A 490 29.17 27.52 -20.31
CA VAL A 490 30.60 27.62 -19.96
C VAL A 490 31.20 28.95 -20.42
N ALA A 491 30.86 29.43 -21.64
CA ALA A 491 31.33 30.73 -22.13
C ALA A 491 30.77 31.89 -21.30
N LEU A 492 29.49 31.81 -20.92
CA LEU A 492 28.84 32.81 -20.06
C LEU A 492 29.50 32.86 -18.67
N GLU A 493 29.72 31.68 -18.05
CA GLU A 493 30.40 31.61 -16.76
C GLU A 493 31.77 32.26 -16.80
N ARG A 494 32.57 31.94 -17.84
CA ARG A 494 33.91 32.55 -18.04
C ARG A 494 33.82 34.05 -18.21
N GLU A 495 32.87 34.56 -19.01
CA GLU A 495 32.70 35.99 -19.25
C GLU A 495 32.32 36.74 -17.97
N LEU A 496 31.41 36.17 -17.16
CA LEU A 496 31.00 36.74 -15.88
C LEU A 496 32.17 36.77 -14.88
N VAL A 497 32.93 35.67 -14.79
CA VAL A 497 34.10 35.58 -13.90
C VAL A 497 35.21 36.58 -14.34
N ASN A 498 35.44 36.73 -15.65
CA ASN A 498 36.38 37.73 -16.19
C ASN A 498 35.98 39.18 -15.82
N ARG A 499 34.67 39.44 -15.66
CA ARG A 499 34.12 40.70 -15.16
C ARG A 499 34.09 40.78 -13.62
N ALA A 500 34.81 39.91 -12.93
CA ALA A 500 34.82 39.78 -11.47
C ALA A 500 33.42 39.57 -10.85
N ARG A 501 32.56 38.86 -11.56
CA ARG A 501 31.23 38.48 -11.07
C ARG A 501 31.22 37.03 -10.62
N VAL A 502 30.52 36.75 -9.51
CA VAL A 502 30.37 35.40 -8.99
C VAL A 502 29.26 34.71 -9.77
N ALA A 503 29.62 33.73 -10.57
CA ALA A 503 28.69 32.89 -11.32
C ALA A 503 28.99 31.40 -11.05
N TYR A 504 28.00 30.56 -11.19
CA TYR A 504 28.17 29.11 -11.01
C TYR A 504 27.33 28.33 -12.01
N LEU A 505 28.02 27.42 -12.74
CA LEU A 505 27.37 26.55 -13.71
C LEU A 505 26.72 25.32 -13.02
N VAL A 506 25.41 25.24 -13.12
CA VAL A 506 24.59 24.10 -12.68
C VAL A 506 24.25 23.27 -13.91
N ASP A 507 25.12 22.32 -14.26
CA ASP A 507 24.91 21.44 -15.40
C ASP A 507 24.08 20.22 -14.99
N GLY A 508 23.11 19.84 -15.84
CA GLY A 508 22.17 18.78 -15.57
C GLY A 508 22.79 17.39 -15.39
N ASP A 509 23.93 17.11 -16.04
CA ASP A 509 24.65 15.85 -15.87
C ASP A 509 25.43 15.85 -14.55
N ASN A 510 26.09 16.97 -14.20
CA ASN A 510 26.84 17.09 -12.95
C ASN A 510 25.95 16.93 -11.72
N ILE A 511 24.74 17.48 -11.74
CA ILE A 511 23.76 17.36 -10.63
C ILE A 511 23.36 15.91 -10.40
N ARG A 512 23.34 15.07 -11.44
CA ARG A 512 23.04 13.65 -11.34
C ARG A 512 24.16 12.80 -10.71
N HIS A 513 25.35 13.36 -10.52
CA HIS A 513 26.42 12.71 -9.75
C HIS A 513 26.39 13.03 -8.25
N GLY A 514 25.40 13.81 -7.78
CA GLY A 514 25.27 14.20 -6.37
C GLY A 514 23.82 14.43 -5.95
N ILE A 515 23.32 15.65 -6.11
CA ILE A 515 21.98 16.05 -5.60
C ILE A 515 20.84 15.21 -6.18
N SER A 516 21.01 14.64 -7.37
CA SER A 516 20.02 13.83 -8.08
C SER A 516 20.57 12.48 -8.53
N ASP A 517 21.47 11.86 -7.74
CA ASP A 517 22.05 10.53 -8.02
C ASP A 517 21.03 9.39 -7.83
N ASP A 518 19.96 9.68 -7.10
CA ASP A 518 18.81 8.79 -6.88
C ASP A 518 17.80 8.79 -8.04
N LEU A 519 17.96 9.69 -9.04
CA LEU A 519 16.99 9.88 -10.13
C LEU A 519 17.45 9.21 -11.43
N GLY A 520 16.52 8.48 -12.08
CA GLY A 520 16.68 7.94 -13.43
C GLY A 520 16.33 8.97 -14.53
N PHE A 521 15.87 8.46 -15.69
CA PHE A 521 15.49 9.26 -16.86
C PHE A 521 13.99 9.17 -17.21
N SER A 522 13.16 8.61 -16.31
CA SER A 522 11.72 8.62 -16.49
C SER A 522 11.16 10.05 -16.54
N PRO A 523 9.98 10.30 -17.10
CA PRO A 523 9.37 11.64 -17.10
C PRO A 523 9.28 12.24 -15.69
N GLY A 524 8.89 11.44 -14.68
CA GLY A 524 8.83 11.87 -13.29
C GLY A 524 10.21 12.23 -12.70
N ASP A 525 11.24 11.42 -12.97
CA ASP A 525 12.61 11.71 -12.51
C ASP A 525 13.16 12.98 -13.15
N ARG A 526 12.80 13.24 -14.42
CA ARG A 526 13.21 14.49 -15.11
C ARG A 526 12.54 15.71 -14.49
N ALA A 527 11.24 15.63 -14.22
CA ALA A 527 10.51 16.72 -13.55
C ALA A 527 11.07 17.00 -12.15
N GLU A 528 11.33 15.96 -11.36
CA GLU A 528 11.94 16.10 -10.03
C GLU A 528 13.36 16.67 -10.09
N ASN A 529 14.18 16.25 -11.07
CA ASN A 529 15.50 16.84 -11.27
C ASN A 529 15.42 18.35 -11.58
N ILE A 530 14.50 18.75 -12.46
CA ILE A 530 14.27 20.16 -12.80
C ILE A 530 13.81 20.94 -11.57
N ARG A 531 12.91 20.39 -10.77
CA ARG A 531 12.46 21.01 -9.52
C ARG A 531 13.62 21.20 -8.52
N ARG A 532 14.48 20.20 -8.33
CA ARG A 532 15.66 20.31 -7.44
C ARG A 532 16.62 21.39 -7.92
N VAL A 533 16.91 21.40 -9.24
CA VAL A 533 17.76 22.42 -9.85
C VAL A 533 17.15 23.82 -9.72
N GLY A 534 15.83 23.97 -9.89
CA GLY A 534 15.12 25.22 -9.68
C GLY A 534 15.31 25.78 -8.27
N HIS A 535 15.14 24.93 -7.24
CA HIS A 535 15.41 25.34 -5.85
C HIS A 535 16.87 25.70 -5.59
N LEU A 536 17.82 24.92 -6.14
CA LEU A 536 19.25 25.20 -5.99
C LEU A 536 19.63 26.54 -6.64
N ALA A 537 19.16 26.76 -7.87
CA ALA A 537 19.41 28.01 -8.60
C ALA A 537 18.82 29.22 -7.85
N ARG A 538 17.62 29.10 -7.29
CA ARG A 538 16.99 30.12 -6.45
C ARG A 538 17.82 30.43 -5.20
N LEU A 539 18.42 29.44 -4.53
CA LEU A 539 19.27 29.65 -3.37
C LEU A 539 20.56 30.37 -3.75
N PHE A 540 21.18 30.04 -4.89
CA PHE A 540 22.33 30.76 -5.42
C PHE A 540 22.00 32.23 -5.77
N ALA A 541 20.88 32.45 -6.44
CA ALA A 541 20.41 33.80 -6.75
C ALA A 541 20.13 34.60 -5.47
N ASP A 542 19.47 34.03 -4.46
CA ASP A 542 19.27 34.70 -3.17
C ASP A 542 20.59 35.03 -2.47
N ALA A 543 21.60 34.18 -2.61
CA ALA A 543 22.94 34.42 -2.07
C ALA A 543 23.73 35.55 -2.81
N GLY A 544 23.29 36.00 -3.98
CA GLY A 544 23.96 36.98 -4.81
C GLY A 544 24.84 36.37 -5.91
N VAL A 545 24.68 35.10 -6.21
CA VAL A 545 25.38 34.38 -7.28
C VAL A 545 24.52 34.36 -8.55
N ILE A 546 25.13 34.49 -9.71
CA ILE A 546 24.45 34.25 -10.99
C ILE A 546 24.48 32.74 -11.26
N ALA A 547 23.36 32.08 -11.04
CA ALA A 547 23.20 30.65 -11.30
C ALA A 547 22.96 30.42 -12.79
N ILE A 548 23.78 29.59 -13.45
CA ILE A 548 23.65 29.26 -14.86
C ILE A 548 23.19 27.81 -14.97
N ALA A 549 21.88 27.57 -15.12
CA ALA A 549 21.32 26.25 -15.23
C ALA A 549 21.31 25.80 -16.70
N SER A 550 22.01 24.70 -17.01
CA SER A 550 22.07 24.10 -18.35
C SER A 550 21.30 22.79 -18.36
N MET A 551 20.02 22.84 -18.77
CA MET A 551 19.08 21.70 -18.67
C MET A 551 18.38 21.46 -20.01
N VAL A 552 18.00 20.18 -20.31
CA VAL A 552 17.09 19.91 -21.44
C VAL A 552 15.72 20.49 -21.15
N SER A 553 15.20 20.30 -19.94
CA SER A 553 13.89 20.77 -19.45
C SER A 553 12.80 20.77 -20.53
N PRO A 554 12.36 19.55 -20.97
CA PRO A 554 11.58 19.41 -22.20
C PRO A 554 10.14 19.90 -22.08
N LEU A 555 9.54 19.82 -20.90
CA LEU A 555 8.15 20.21 -20.69
C LEU A 555 8.06 21.67 -20.21
N ARG A 556 7.02 22.35 -20.66
CA ARG A 556 6.73 23.74 -20.29
C ARG A 556 6.42 23.85 -18.80
N SER A 557 5.55 22.95 -18.31
CA SER A 557 5.17 22.91 -16.91
C SER A 557 6.36 22.89 -15.95
N ASP A 558 7.40 22.12 -16.28
CA ASP A 558 8.59 22.00 -15.43
C ASP A 558 9.40 23.30 -15.39
N ARG A 559 9.50 24.03 -16.54
CA ARG A 559 10.17 25.32 -16.60
C ARG A 559 9.36 26.42 -15.90
N GLU A 560 8.04 26.37 -16.01
CA GLU A 560 7.13 27.28 -15.29
C GLU A 560 7.29 27.13 -13.77
N ILE A 561 7.37 25.91 -13.24
CA ILE A 561 7.65 25.67 -11.81
C ILE A 561 8.97 26.35 -11.39
N ALA A 562 10.04 26.22 -12.20
CA ALA A 562 11.30 26.87 -11.89
C ALA A 562 11.18 28.41 -11.91
N ARG A 563 10.43 28.99 -12.86
CA ARG A 563 10.15 30.43 -12.92
C ARG A 563 9.35 30.90 -11.72
N GLU A 564 8.23 30.23 -11.39
CA GLU A 564 7.37 30.57 -10.26
C GLU A 564 8.12 30.57 -8.91
N LEU A 565 9.09 29.66 -8.73
CA LEU A 565 9.95 29.64 -7.55
C LEU A 565 10.79 30.90 -7.39
N HIS A 566 11.20 31.52 -8.49
CA HIS A 566 11.98 32.76 -8.51
C HIS A 566 11.07 33.98 -8.36
N ASP A 567 9.95 34.00 -9.07
CA ASP A 567 8.95 35.08 -9.00
C ASP A 567 8.40 35.21 -7.57
N ALA A 568 8.06 34.07 -6.92
CA ALA A 568 7.60 34.05 -5.52
C ALA A 568 8.67 34.56 -4.52
N ALA A 569 9.93 34.57 -4.93
CA ALA A 569 11.04 35.05 -4.13
C ALA A 569 11.53 36.45 -4.58
N ASP A 570 10.89 37.08 -5.54
CA ASP A 570 11.32 38.36 -6.14
C ASP A 570 12.79 38.30 -6.63
N LEU A 571 13.11 37.29 -7.46
CA LEU A 571 14.41 37.00 -8.02
C LEU A 571 14.33 36.95 -9.54
N ASP A 572 15.34 37.53 -10.21
CA ASP A 572 15.42 37.51 -11.67
C ASP A 572 15.64 36.10 -12.22
N PHE A 573 14.74 35.69 -13.14
CA PHE A 573 14.82 34.44 -13.90
C PHE A 573 14.83 34.73 -15.39
N ILE A 574 15.89 34.34 -16.10
CA ILE A 574 16.10 34.59 -17.52
C ILE A 574 16.07 33.26 -18.26
N GLU A 575 15.01 33.00 -19.02
CA GLU A 575 14.85 31.77 -19.82
C GLU A 575 15.53 31.96 -21.18
N VAL A 576 16.54 31.14 -21.47
CA VAL A 576 17.28 31.16 -22.73
C VAL A 576 16.97 29.89 -23.52
N HIS A 577 16.22 30.03 -24.60
CA HIS A 577 15.94 28.93 -25.51
C HIS A 577 17.05 28.73 -26.54
N VAL A 578 17.84 27.66 -26.41
CA VAL A 578 18.83 27.24 -27.41
C VAL A 578 18.10 26.40 -28.47
N SER A 579 17.70 27.12 -29.55
CA SER A 579 16.74 26.64 -30.57
C SER A 579 17.40 25.95 -31.77
N THR A 580 18.63 25.48 -31.63
CA THR A 580 19.38 24.77 -32.70
C THR A 580 18.55 23.67 -33.30
N PRO A 581 18.43 23.59 -34.63
CA PRO A 581 17.61 22.58 -35.32
C PRO A 581 18.05 21.14 -34.98
N VAL A 582 17.09 20.22 -34.91
CA VAL A 582 17.35 18.82 -34.54
C VAL A 582 18.36 18.15 -35.46
N GLY A 583 18.31 18.41 -36.77
CA GLY A 583 19.28 17.86 -37.73
C GLY A 583 20.73 18.28 -37.44
N GLU A 584 20.94 19.51 -36.93
CA GLU A 584 22.26 19.96 -36.50
C GLU A 584 22.69 19.34 -35.16
N CYS A 585 21.72 19.12 -34.25
CA CYS A 585 21.96 18.39 -33.01
C CYS A 585 22.37 16.94 -33.27
N GLU A 586 21.69 16.27 -34.18
CA GLU A 586 22.02 14.91 -34.64
C GLU A 586 23.41 14.85 -35.31
N ARG A 587 23.74 15.85 -36.16
CA ARG A 587 25.03 15.91 -36.82
C ARG A 587 26.20 16.06 -35.80
N ARG A 588 25.99 16.80 -34.74
CA ARG A 588 26.97 16.99 -33.67
C ARG A 588 27.16 15.79 -32.79
N ASP A 589 26.10 15.26 -32.30
CA ASP A 589 25.94 14.10 -31.40
C ASP A 589 27.19 13.70 -30.56
N PRO A 590 27.74 14.57 -29.72
CA PRO A 590 29.02 14.36 -29.05
C PRO A 590 29.04 13.19 -28.07
N LYS A 591 27.84 12.70 -27.67
CA LYS A 591 27.65 11.60 -26.73
C LYS A 591 27.09 10.33 -27.40
N GLY A 592 26.88 10.32 -28.72
CA GLY A 592 26.30 9.19 -29.47
C GLY A 592 24.85 8.88 -29.09
N LEU A 593 24.12 9.85 -28.53
CA LEU A 593 22.74 9.64 -28.05
C LEU A 593 21.75 9.47 -29.20
N TYR A 594 21.87 10.32 -30.23
CA TYR A 594 21.00 10.25 -31.40
C TYR A 594 21.27 9.00 -32.22
N GLU A 595 22.55 8.62 -32.40
CA GLU A 595 22.92 7.40 -33.09
C GLU A 595 22.34 6.16 -32.39
N ARG A 596 22.45 6.07 -31.07
CA ARG A 596 21.88 4.99 -30.26
C ARG A 596 20.35 4.96 -30.31
N ALA A 597 19.70 6.13 -30.27
CA ALA A 597 18.25 6.23 -30.39
C ALA A 597 17.77 5.76 -31.76
N ARG A 598 18.45 6.14 -32.85
CA ARG A 598 18.12 5.69 -34.22
C ARG A 598 18.33 4.19 -34.41
N ARG A 599 19.26 3.58 -33.70
CA ARG A 599 19.45 2.10 -33.66
C ARG A 599 18.45 1.39 -32.74
N GLY A 600 17.58 2.11 -32.03
CA GLY A 600 16.62 1.54 -31.08
C GLY A 600 17.24 1.08 -29.75
N GLU A 601 18.50 1.39 -29.49
CA GLU A 601 19.25 1.04 -28.28
C GLU A 601 18.92 2.00 -27.11
N LEU A 602 18.39 3.18 -27.39
CA LEU A 602 18.02 4.18 -26.42
C LEU A 602 16.59 4.65 -26.71
N LYS A 603 15.71 4.58 -25.71
CA LYS A 603 14.33 5.08 -25.79
C LYS A 603 14.15 6.31 -24.90
N GLY A 604 13.19 7.17 -25.23
CA GLY A 604 12.88 8.37 -24.47
C GLY A 604 13.86 9.52 -24.69
N LEU A 605 14.56 9.56 -25.84
CA LEU A 605 15.42 10.68 -26.17
C LEU A 605 14.59 11.88 -26.64
N THR A 606 14.69 13.00 -25.91
CA THR A 606 13.99 14.25 -26.24
C THR A 606 14.39 14.76 -27.64
N GLY A 607 13.39 14.96 -28.50
CA GLY A 607 13.56 15.38 -29.88
C GLY A 607 13.64 14.25 -30.91
N VAL A 608 13.60 12.97 -30.48
CA VAL A 608 13.53 11.79 -31.35
C VAL A 608 12.23 11.05 -31.09
N ASP A 609 12.06 10.43 -29.92
CA ASP A 609 10.90 9.65 -29.50
C ASP A 609 10.25 10.20 -28.20
N ALA A 610 10.80 11.23 -27.61
CA ALA A 610 10.19 12.00 -26.53
C ALA A 610 9.98 13.47 -26.95
N PRO A 611 8.88 14.11 -26.53
CA PRO A 611 8.54 15.47 -26.93
C PRO A 611 9.49 16.50 -26.33
N TYR A 612 9.65 17.63 -27.04
CA TYR A 612 10.23 18.88 -26.54
C TYR A 612 9.25 20.02 -26.82
N GLU A 613 8.68 20.59 -25.77
CA GLU A 613 7.79 21.74 -25.82
C GLU A 613 8.62 23.03 -25.85
N LYS A 614 8.68 23.68 -27.02
CA LYS A 614 9.43 24.93 -27.18
C LYS A 614 8.86 26.02 -26.26
N PRO A 615 9.71 26.81 -25.58
CA PRO A 615 9.26 28.01 -24.89
C PRO A 615 8.49 28.93 -25.82
N GLU A 616 7.33 29.44 -25.38
CA GLU A 616 6.54 30.41 -26.18
C GLU A 616 7.17 31.80 -26.16
N ASN A 617 7.52 32.26 -24.98
CA ASN A 617 8.05 33.60 -24.74
C ASN A 617 9.36 33.55 -23.93
N PRO A 618 10.44 32.95 -24.48
CA PRO A 618 11.73 32.96 -23.79
C PRO A 618 12.30 34.39 -23.79
N ASP A 619 13.05 34.74 -22.76
CA ASP A 619 13.70 36.06 -22.66
C ASP A 619 14.76 36.22 -23.77
N LEU A 620 15.45 35.13 -24.11
CA LEU A 620 16.41 35.08 -25.20
C LEU A 620 16.23 33.79 -26.03
N ARG A 621 16.50 33.91 -27.35
CA ARG A 621 16.51 32.75 -28.25
C ARG A 621 17.80 32.72 -29.07
N PHE A 622 18.46 31.57 -29.10
CA PHE A 622 19.72 31.36 -29.79
C PHE A 622 19.66 30.15 -30.74
N ASP A 623 20.19 30.32 -31.95
CA ASP A 623 20.61 29.20 -32.80
C ASP A 623 22.13 29.16 -32.78
N THR A 624 22.73 28.06 -32.36
CA THR A 624 24.17 27.90 -32.25
C THR A 624 24.80 27.36 -33.53
N THR A 625 24.05 27.23 -34.63
CA THR A 625 24.56 26.78 -35.92
C THR A 625 25.48 27.86 -36.53
N GLY A 626 26.80 27.60 -36.50
CA GLY A 626 27.79 28.57 -37.04
C GLY A 626 27.92 29.88 -36.27
N ALA A 627 27.29 29.99 -35.10
CA ALA A 627 27.32 31.19 -34.28
C ALA A 627 28.62 31.33 -33.50
N ASP A 628 29.06 32.56 -33.26
CA ASP A 628 30.10 32.85 -32.28
C ASP A 628 29.52 32.70 -30.86
N ILE A 629 30.06 31.76 -30.12
CA ILE A 629 29.61 31.42 -28.77
C ILE A 629 29.88 32.57 -27.80
N ALA A 630 30.98 33.36 -28.01
CA ALA A 630 31.29 34.53 -27.18
C ALA A 630 30.25 35.63 -27.38
N GLU A 631 29.78 35.84 -28.61
CA GLU A 631 28.71 36.78 -28.91
C GLU A 631 27.40 36.39 -28.22
N LEU A 632 27.03 35.09 -28.26
CA LEU A 632 25.84 34.59 -27.59
C LEU A 632 25.90 34.76 -26.06
N ALA A 633 27.05 34.50 -25.45
CA ALA A 633 27.28 34.77 -24.03
C ALA A 633 27.18 36.27 -23.70
N GLY A 634 27.72 37.14 -24.57
CA GLY A 634 27.60 38.59 -24.43
C GLY A 634 26.16 39.06 -24.40
N ARG A 635 25.30 38.56 -25.27
CA ARG A 635 23.87 38.90 -25.29
C ARG A 635 23.14 38.51 -23.98
N VAL A 636 23.56 37.44 -23.30
CA VAL A 636 23.02 37.11 -21.96
C VAL A 636 23.52 38.13 -20.93
N VAL A 637 24.77 38.54 -21.01
CA VAL A 637 25.33 39.60 -20.14
C VAL A 637 24.58 40.91 -20.34
N ASP A 638 24.31 41.31 -21.60
CA ASP A 638 23.53 42.52 -21.90
C ASP A 638 22.12 42.46 -21.30
N GLU A 639 21.48 41.27 -21.32
CA GLU A 639 20.18 41.08 -20.68
C GLU A 639 20.26 41.19 -19.15
N LEU A 640 21.32 40.69 -18.53
CA LEU A 640 21.58 40.86 -17.09
C LEU A 640 21.79 42.32 -16.71
N VAL A 641 22.50 43.09 -17.56
CA VAL A 641 22.66 44.56 -17.40
C VAL A 641 21.31 45.26 -17.56
N ARG A 642 20.56 44.94 -18.61
CA ARG A 642 19.24 45.53 -18.87
C ARG A 642 18.26 45.34 -17.68
N ARG A 643 18.35 44.23 -16.98
CA ARG A 643 17.54 43.94 -15.76
C ARG A 643 18.12 44.54 -14.48
N GLY A 644 19.28 45.21 -14.56
CA GLY A 644 19.95 45.80 -13.40
C GLY A 644 20.52 44.75 -12.43
N VAL A 645 20.74 43.53 -12.90
CA VAL A 645 21.48 42.50 -12.15
C VAL A 645 22.97 42.82 -12.12
N LEU A 646 23.48 43.30 -13.26
CA LEU A 646 24.84 43.77 -13.41
C LEU A 646 24.83 45.30 -13.63
N ALA A 647 25.86 45.98 -13.12
CA ALA A 647 26.15 47.36 -13.54
C ALA A 647 26.76 47.36 -14.95
N GLU A 648 26.56 48.48 -15.68
CA GLU A 648 27.17 48.69 -17.01
C GLU A 648 28.71 48.60 -17.00
#